data_7b6cf67a694efe182ed00c31765f78ca
#
_entry.id   7b6cf67a694efe182ed00c31765f78ca
#
_cell.length_a   1.000
_cell.length_b   1.000
_cell.length_c   1.000
_cell.angle_alpha   90.00
_cell.angle_beta   90.00
_cell.angle_gamma   90.00
#
_symmetry.space_group_name_H-M   'P 1'
#
loop_
_entity.id
_entity.type
_entity.pdbx_description
1 polymer ?
#
loop_
_entity_poly.entity_id
_entity_poly.type
_entity_poly.pdbx_seq_one_letter_code
_entity_poly.pdbx_strand_id
1 'polypeptide(L)'
;MTAPLRNHPQRDFASVVVALAAVAAVFAQATSVATAQNVEQEFKATVKPFLKQHCVDCHSGDEAEGKTRLDQIASDLAAGSAAQVWENVLQALQFDDMPPPNEERPDALAKAKVVLWIEQQMEVSGRAENYRDKLLKPEYGNYVSHELLFSGTVTTPPFSPSRLWRFSPQIFKRKGIRDAQSPFSFVTSEGGVRDYSATSGVDQSTVEMILINTDQLLDLWTRDGKFKLFADDLSVPSDEHLANVIRDEFRRAVGRLPSDEEQQKYLAFLQKNIADGGSLEGIKTTIKAMYLCSESIYRMELGLGAVDQHGRRQLSPDEVAYSLAYALTDSLPEQNTQLRDGIRFKKLEAKDDIAAVVRSILDEGMTPQRTPRITRFFEEFFGFNQADKVFKDMTRVRESDIRQWNTNRLMYEAEQLVEYFINRDQDVIRELLTSNRFYVAHPGDNDIARQYLEDVQHPDYVERKVSRRIEEFKRAKRDPERKQEKEELDRIRRQATARAKIVREAIEDDFTPFPGWPFERVNNKPIRGQSDLIYIAVYNLPPTHREQRQKWSWEPKQPFELPKDQRAGILTHPAWLAAHSVNDGNDPIRRGRWVQEKLLAGVIQDVPPDVDANVPNDPHKTLRERMEPLRATRCWRCHRKMNPLGEPFEVFDDWGRHRTHVYFDEDGNIVHKRGEQFDRWLTEGKLTSRAIDSKGEIRGSGDPEVDGEVENAIEMLHRLGGSARARQSFIRHLFRYFMGRNEMLSDSRTLVEAEQSYLNNGGSFKALVVSLLTSDSFLLRR
;
A
#
# COMPACT_ATOMS: atom_id res chain seq x y z
N MET A 1 -10.27 83.95 -6.19
CA MET A 1 -10.91 83.71 -7.49
C MET A 1 -11.10 82.21 -7.59
N THR A 2 -12.28 81.73 -7.26
CA THR A 2 -12.71 80.35 -7.19
C THR A 2 -13.35 79.95 -8.51
N ALA A 3 -12.90 78.94 -9.18
CA ALA A 3 -13.51 78.33 -10.35
C ALA A 3 -14.38 77.13 -9.92
N PRO A 4 -15.57 76.90 -10.48
CA PRO A 4 -16.53 75.90 -10.06
C PRO A 4 -16.23 74.53 -10.70
N LEU A 5 -16.37 73.50 -9.89
CA LEU A 5 -16.37 72.10 -10.30
C LEU A 5 -17.58 71.78 -11.19
N ARG A 6 -17.37 71.24 -12.38
CA ARG A 6 -18.36 70.64 -13.27
C ARG A 6 -18.92 69.35 -12.73
N ASN A 7 -20.24 69.27 -12.54
CA ASN A 7 -21.04 68.09 -12.32
C ASN A 7 -20.96 67.10 -13.51
N HIS A 8 -20.48 65.92 -13.31
CA HIS A 8 -20.71 64.78 -14.21
C HIS A 8 -22.03 64.10 -13.86
N PRO A 9 -22.86 63.69 -14.82
CA PRO A 9 -24.11 63.01 -14.54
C PRO A 9 -23.83 61.57 -14.04
N GLN A 10 -24.33 61.23 -12.84
CA GLN A 10 -24.49 59.88 -12.35
C GLN A 10 -25.43 59.13 -13.32
N ARG A 11 -24.86 58.36 -14.23
CA ARG A 11 -25.63 57.40 -15.01
C ARG A 11 -25.87 56.13 -14.13
N ASP A 12 -27.13 55.76 -14.09
CA ASP A 12 -27.77 54.64 -13.43
C ASP A 12 -26.99 53.33 -13.40
N PHE A 13 -26.11 53.20 -12.44
CA PHE A 13 -25.49 51.91 -12.13
C PHE A 13 -26.52 50.89 -11.56
N ALA A 14 -27.57 51.37 -10.92
CA ALA A 14 -28.62 50.54 -10.35
C ALA A 14 -29.43 49.79 -11.44
N SER A 15 -29.72 50.40 -12.56
CA SER A 15 -30.49 49.78 -13.65
C SER A 15 -29.70 48.70 -14.40
N VAL A 16 -28.37 48.84 -14.51
CA VAL A 16 -27.52 47.84 -15.16
C VAL A 16 -27.31 46.60 -14.25
N VAL A 17 -27.20 46.82 -12.95
CA VAL A 17 -27.07 45.73 -11.98
C VAL A 17 -28.36 44.91 -11.87
N VAL A 18 -29.53 45.56 -11.92
CA VAL A 18 -30.83 44.87 -11.91
C VAL A 18 -31.07 44.10 -13.21
N ALA A 19 -30.66 44.65 -14.36
CA ALA A 19 -30.76 43.93 -15.63
C ALA A 19 -29.83 42.71 -15.72
N LEU A 20 -28.60 42.85 -15.24
CA LEU A 20 -27.65 41.72 -15.15
C LEU A 20 -28.11 40.62 -14.16
N ALA A 21 -28.68 41.00 -13.02
CA ALA A 21 -29.24 40.05 -12.07
C ALA A 21 -30.50 39.34 -12.64
N ALA A 22 -31.36 40.04 -13.41
CA ALA A 22 -32.50 39.41 -14.05
C ALA A 22 -32.09 38.46 -15.19
N VAL A 23 -31.08 38.79 -15.97
CA VAL A 23 -30.52 37.89 -17.01
C VAL A 23 -29.83 36.68 -16.37
N ALA A 24 -29.07 36.86 -15.31
CA ALA A 24 -28.47 35.74 -14.56
C ALA A 24 -29.52 34.82 -13.92
N ALA A 25 -30.63 35.37 -13.41
CA ALA A 25 -31.74 34.61 -12.86
C ALA A 25 -32.50 33.82 -13.95
N VAL A 26 -32.69 34.40 -15.14
CA VAL A 26 -33.31 33.70 -16.29
C VAL A 26 -32.38 32.58 -16.81
N PHE A 27 -31.08 32.82 -16.90
CA PHE A 27 -30.12 31.75 -17.26
C PHE A 27 -30.05 30.67 -16.21
N ALA A 28 -30.05 30.98 -14.91
CA ALA A 28 -30.10 30.03 -13.84
C ALA A 28 -31.39 29.20 -13.82
N GLN A 29 -32.54 29.83 -14.13
CA GLN A 29 -33.82 29.12 -14.27
C GLN A 29 -33.86 28.23 -15.54
N ALA A 30 -33.33 28.70 -16.66
CA ALA A 30 -33.28 27.91 -17.90
C ALA A 30 -32.34 26.69 -17.77
N THR A 31 -31.21 26.83 -17.09
CA THR A 31 -30.31 25.71 -16.80
C THR A 31 -30.93 24.72 -15.79
N SER A 32 -31.67 25.22 -14.80
CA SER A 32 -32.33 24.36 -13.81
C SER A 32 -33.51 23.55 -14.41
N VAL A 33 -34.26 24.14 -15.33
CA VAL A 33 -35.36 23.47 -16.05
C VAL A 33 -34.81 22.43 -17.04
N ALA A 34 -33.75 22.72 -17.74
CA ALA A 34 -33.10 21.76 -18.66
C ALA A 34 -32.47 20.58 -17.88
N THR A 35 -31.87 20.82 -16.72
CA THR A 35 -31.37 19.74 -15.84
C THR A 35 -32.49 18.88 -15.26
N ALA A 36 -33.59 19.48 -14.80
CA ALA A 36 -34.73 18.74 -14.27
C ALA A 36 -35.43 17.87 -15.34
N GLN A 37 -35.53 18.36 -16.57
CA GLN A 37 -36.07 17.57 -17.69
C GLN A 37 -35.16 16.39 -18.06
N ASN A 38 -33.87 16.54 -18.01
CA ASN A 38 -32.92 15.45 -18.25
C ASN A 38 -32.98 14.39 -17.16
N VAL A 39 -33.06 14.80 -15.90
CA VAL A 39 -33.21 13.90 -14.74
C VAL A 39 -34.47 13.02 -14.85
N GLU A 40 -35.61 13.65 -15.16
CA GLU A 40 -36.87 12.93 -15.32
C GLU A 40 -36.84 11.98 -16.55
N GLN A 41 -36.17 12.36 -17.61
CA GLN A 41 -35.99 11.55 -18.80
C GLN A 41 -35.12 10.30 -18.49
N GLU A 42 -33.98 10.49 -17.80
CA GLU A 42 -33.11 9.39 -17.37
C GLU A 42 -33.79 8.47 -16.37
N PHE A 43 -34.57 9.02 -15.42
CA PHE A 43 -35.37 8.23 -14.50
C PHE A 43 -36.34 7.30 -15.26
N LYS A 44 -37.08 7.86 -16.24
CA LYS A 44 -38.04 7.06 -17.05
C LYS A 44 -37.35 6.05 -17.95
N ALA A 45 -36.17 6.37 -18.46
CA ALA A 45 -35.47 5.49 -19.41
C ALA A 45 -34.66 4.40 -18.72
N THR A 46 -34.11 4.64 -17.54
CA THR A 46 -33.14 3.74 -16.88
C THR A 46 -33.64 3.21 -15.54
N VAL A 47 -34.06 4.12 -14.65
CA VAL A 47 -34.33 3.75 -13.25
C VAL A 47 -35.69 3.07 -13.08
N LYS A 48 -36.75 3.65 -13.66
CA LYS A 48 -38.12 3.11 -13.53
C LYS A 48 -38.29 1.71 -14.11
N PRO A 49 -37.74 1.37 -15.30
CA PRO A 49 -37.73 0.03 -15.82
C PRO A 49 -37.02 -0.98 -14.92
N PHE A 50 -35.85 -0.61 -14.40
CA PHE A 50 -35.08 -1.42 -13.48
C PHE A 50 -35.86 -1.72 -12.18
N LEU A 51 -36.42 -0.68 -11.53
CA LEU A 51 -37.23 -0.88 -10.33
C LEU A 51 -38.45 -1.77 -10.61
N LYS A 52 -39.11 -1.58 -11.76
CA LYS A 52 -40.27 -2.41 -12.15
C LYS A 52 -39.89 -3.86 -12.30
N GLN A 53 -38.72 -4.16 -12.86
CA GLN A 53 -38.29 -5.53 -13.15
C GLN A 53 -37.79 -6.27 -11.90
N HIS A 54 -37.13 -5.55 -10.97
CA HIS A 54 -36.35 -6.20 -9.89
C HIS A 54 -36.83 -5.86 -8.48
N CYS A 55 -37.75 -4.91 -8.29
CA CYS A 55 -38.09 -4.40 -6.96
C CYS A 55 -39.58 -4.30 -6.68
N VAL A 56 -40.40 -3.88 -7.68
CA VAL A 56 -41.81 -3.51 -7.49
C VAL A 56 -42.69 -4.68 -7.08
N ASP A 57 -42.37 -5.90 -7.49
CA ASP A 57 -43.17 -7.09 -7.15
C ASP A 57 -43.28 -7.31 -5.64
N CYS A 58 -42.20 -7.03 -4.89
CA CYS A 58 -42.19 -7.10 -3.42
C CYS A 58 -42.45 -5.74 -2.75
N HIS A 59 -42.15 -4.64 -3.44
CA HIS A 59 -42.19 -3.30 -2.87
C HIS A 59 -43.30 -2.42 -3.48
N SER A 60 -44.53 -2.95 -3.56
CA SER A 60 -45.71 -2.23 -4.07
C SER A 60 -46.94 -2.41 -3.19
N GLY A 61 -47.88 -1.46 -3.29
CA GLY A 61 -49.16 -1.51 -2.60
C GLY A 61 -49.05 -1.30 -1.08
N ASP A 62 -50.12 -1.62 -0.36
CA ASP A 62 -50.23 -1.40 1.08
C ASP A 62 -49.53 -2.51 1.91
N GLU A 63 -49.24 -3.65 1.29
CA GLU A 63 -48.51 -4.80 1.87
C GLU A 63 -47.05 -4.86 1.45
N ALA A 64 -46.47 -3.73 0.98
CA ALA A 64 -45.06 -3.65 0.56
C ALA A 64 -44.10 -4.15 1.63
N GLU A 65 -43.22 -5.09 1.27
CA GLU A 65 -42.23 -5.65 2.16
C GLU A 65 -41.31 -4.55 2.79
N GLY A 66 -41.02 -4.68 4.06
CA GLY A 66 -40.25 -3.69 4.80
C GLY A 66 -40.90 -2.29 4.86
N LYS A 67 -42.21 -2.19 4.56
CA LYS A 67 -42.97 -0.93 4.48
C LYS A 67 -42.35 0.08 3.49
N THR A 68 -41.63 -0.41 2.50
CA THR A 68 -40.95 0.42 1.50
C THR A 68 -41.68 0.31 0.16
N ARG A 69 -42.32 1.37 -0.30
CA ARG A 69 -43.02 1.43 -1.57
C ARG A 69 -42.18 2.02 -2.67
N LEU A 70 -41.96 1.30 -3.76
CA LEU A 70 -41.17 1.73 -4.91
C LEU A 70 -42.02 1.89 -6.20
N ASP A 71 -43.28 1.46 -6.19
CA ASP A 71 -44.21 1.55 -7.31
C ASP A 71 -44.59 3.01 -7.67
N GLN A 72 -44.55 3.91 -6.69
CA GLN A 72 -44.92 5.33 -6.83
C GLN A 72 -43.76 6.29 -6.44
N ILE A 73 -42.51 5.79 -6.38
CA ILE A 73 -41.39 6.63 -6.00
C ILE A 73 -41.15 7.74 -7.03
N ALA A 74 -40.98 8.96 -6.57
CA ALA A 74 -40.68 10.11 -7.43
C ALA A 74 -39.19 10.21 -7.75
N SER A 75 -38.87 10.80 -8.90
CA SER A 75 -37.50 11.11 -9.33
C SER A 75 -36.85 12.25 -8.51
N ASP A 76 -37.64 13.00 -7.77
CA ASP A 76 -37.18 14.14 -6.97
C ASP A 76 -36.76 13.66 -5.57
N LEU A 77 -35.46 13.70 -5.29
CA LEU A 77 -34.89 13.36 -3.98
C LEU A 77 -35.01 14.52 -2.97
N ALA A 78 -35.39 15.74 -3.39
CA ALA A 78 -35.53 16.87 -2.48
C ALA A 78 -36.80 16.76 -1.62
N ALA A 79 -37.79 15.97 -2.02
CA ALA A 79 -39.04 15.78 -1.30
C ALA A 79 -38.87 14.82 -0.11
N GLY A 80 -38.72 15.34 1.06
CA GLY A 80 -38.72 14.76 2.44
C GLY A 80 -38.64 13.23 2.59
N SER A 81 -39.75 12.52 2.48
CA SER A 81 -39.81 11.06 2.67
C SER A 81 -39.21 10.26 1.51
N ALA A 82 -39.20 10.77 0.30
CA ALA A 82 -38.61 10.09 -0.86
C ALA A 82 -37.10 9.98 -0.74
N ALA A 83 -36.43 10.96 -0.16
CA ALA A 83 -34.99 10.95 0.00
C ALA A 83 -34.49 9.79 0.86
N GLN A 84 -35.13 9.52 1.99
CA GLN A 84 -34.74 8.38 2.84
C GLN A 84 -34.95 7.04 2.14
N VAL A 85 -36.01 6.93 1.35
CA VAL A 85 -36.24 5.73 0.55
C VAL A 85 -35.12 5.53 -0.49
N TRP A 86 -34.70 6.61 -1.17
CA TRP A 86 -33.58 6.54 -2.12
C TRP A 86 -32.23 6.21 -1.46
N GLU A 87 -31.97 6.73 -0.28
CA GLU A 87 -30.78 6.34 0.50
C GLU A 87 -30.80 4.84 0.84
N ASN A 88 -31.95 4.31 1.24
CA ASN A 88 -32.11 2.88 1.52
C ASN A 88 -31.93 2.04 0.23
N VAL A 89 -32.49 2.48 -0.90
CA VAL A 89 -32.32 1.81 -2.19
C VAL A 89 -30.85 1.82 -2.61
N LEU A 90 -30.17 2.96 -2.48
CA LEU A 90 -28.72 3.08 -2.76
C LEU A 90 -27.92 2.07 -1.95
N GLN A 91 -28.12 2.04 -0.64
CA GLN A 91 -27.44 1.10 0.26
C GLN A 91 -27.75 -0.35 -0.12
N ALA A 92 -29.01 -0.67 -0.36
CA ALA A 92 -29.42 -2.03 -0.69
C ALA A 92 -28.78 -2.54 -1.99
N LEU A 93 -28.64 -1.67 -3.00
CA LEU A 93 -27.97 -2.00 -4.25
C LEU A 93 -26.44 -2.03 -4.13
N GLN A 94 -25.84 -1.08 -3.41
CA GLN A 94 -24.38 -1.02 -3.21
C GLN A 94 -23.86 -2.21 -2.41
N PHE A 95 -24.65 -2.68 -1.43
CA PHE A 95 -24.29 -3.81 -0.59
C PHE A 95 -24.83 -5.15 -1.08
N ASP A 96 -25.42 -5.22 -2.28
CA ASP A 96 -26.05 -6.46 -2.82
C ASP A 96 -27.04 -7.11 -1.86
N ASP A 97 -27.75 -6.30 -1.07
CA ASP A 97 -28.74 -6.79 -0.14
C ASP A 97 -30.09 -7.05 -0.83
N MET A 98 -30.35 -6.33 -1.93
CA MET A 98 -31.53 -6.50 -2.78
C MET A 98 -31.12 -6.63 -4.26
N PRO A 99 -31.84 -7.45 -5.02
CA PRO A 99 -32.88 -8.43 -4.60
C PRO A 99 -32.35 -9.48 -3.62
N PRO A 100 -33.20 -10.16 -2.87
CA PRO A 100 -32.81 -11.26 -1.96
C PRO A 100 -31.99 -12.35 -2.70
N PRO A 101 -31.18 -13.15 -2.01
CA PRO A 101 -30.28 -14.14 -2.64
C PRO A 101 -30.97 -15.20 -3.50
N ASN A 102 -32.26 -15.49 -3.25
CA ASN A 102 -33.09 -16.43 -3.96
C ASN A 102 -33.77 -15.85 -5.21
N GLU A 103 -33.63 -14.54 -5.43
CA GLU A 103 -34.21 -13.86 -6.60
C GLU A 103 -33.18 -13.64 -7.70
N GLU A 104 -33.64 -13.43 -8.92
CA GLU A 104 -32.80 -13.15 -10.07
C GLU A 104 -32.03 -11.87 -9.88
N ARG A 105 -30.69 -11.94 -10.06
CA ARG A 105 -29.80 -10.78 -9.92
C ARG A 105 -29.89 -9.90 -11.16
N PRO A 106 -29.99 -8.57 -10.98
CA PRO A 106 -29.96 -7.66 -12.11
C PRO A 106 -28.58 -7.68 -12.80
N ASP A 107 -28.57 -7.34 -14.06
CA ASP A 107 -27.34 -7.08 -14.81
C ASP A 107 -26.47 -6.06 -14.06
N ALA A 108 -25.17 -6.37 -13.92
CA ALA A 108 -24.26 -5.60 -13.11
C ALA A 108 -24.09 -4.14 -13.62
N LEU A 109 -24.07 -3.95 -14.93
CA LEU A 109 -23.96 -2.63 -15.54
C LEU A 109 -25.28 -1.84 -15.42
N ALA A 110 -26.43 -2.49 -15.56
CA ALA A 110 -27.74 -1.86 -15.34
C ALA A 110 -27.88 -1.39 -13.88
N LYS A 111 -27.50 -2.23 -12.91
CA LYS A 111 -27.44 -1.87 -11.49
C LYS A 111 -26.53 -0.66 -11.26
N ALA A 112 -25.32 -0.69 -11.83
CA ALA A 112 -24.35 0.38 -11.67
C ALA A 112 -24.85 1.72 -12.22
N LYS A 113 -25.59 1.73 -13.32
CA LYS A 113 -26.22 2.97 -13.87
C LYS A 113 -27.29 3.54 -12.94
N VAL A 114 -28.08 2.67 -12.31
CA VAL A 114 -29.10 3.10 -11.34
C VAL A 114 -28.43 3.68 -10.08
N VAL A 115 -27.42 3.01 -9.55
CA VAL A 115 -26.63 3.52 -8.42
C VAL A 115 -26.04 4.89 -8.73
N LEU A 116 -25.39 5.02 -9.89
CA LEU A 116 -24.81 6.31 -10.32
C LEU A 116 -25.87 7.42 -10.43
N TRP A 117 -27.04 7.12 -11.00
CA TRP A 117 -28.13 8.08 -11.07
C TRP A 117 -28.58 8.54 -9.68
N ILE A 118 -28.75 7.62 -8.70
CA ILE A 118 -29.12 7.98 -7.32
C ILE A 118 -28.04 8.87 -6.69
N GLU A 119 -26.76 8.50 -6.82
CA GLU A 119 -25.62 9.27 -6.29
C GLU A 119 -25.62 10.71 -6.84
N GLN A 120 -25.81 10.87 -8.15
CA GLN A 120 -25.89 12.18 -8.79
C GLN A 120 -27.08 13.01 -8.29
N GLN A 121 -28.24 12.37 -8.08
CA GLN A 121 -29.40 13.08 -7.53
C GLN A 121 -29.21 13.48 -6.06
N MET A 122 -28.53 12.63 -5.27
CA MET A 122 -28.14 12.99 -3.90
C MET A 122 -27.18 14.19 -3.88
N GLU A 123 -26.25 14.25 -4.82
CA GLU A 123 -25.32 15.39 -4.95
C GLU A 123 -26.08 16.69 -5.29
N VAL A 124 -26.95 16.65 -6.28
CA VAL A 124 -27.76 17.82 -6.70
C VAL A 124 -28.68 18.29 -5.57
N SER A 125 -29.22 17.39 -4.77
CA SER A 125 -30.09 17.71 -3.64
C SER A 125 -29.36 18.19 -2.37
N GLY A 126 -28.01 18.28 -2.40
CA GLY A 126 -27.19 18.68 -1.27
C GLY A 126 -27.10 17.64 -0.14
N ARG A 127 -27.53 16.40 -0.37
CA ARG A 127 -27.51 15.30 0.61
C ARG A 127 -26.29 14.43 0.54
N ALA A 128 -25.43 14.64 -0.47
CA ALA A 128 -24.24 13.84 -0.69
C ALA A 128 -23.00 14.29 0.10
N GLU A 129 -23.08 15.34 0.91
CA GLU A 129 -21.91 15.93 1.56
C GLU A 129 -21.11 14.86 2.37
N ASN A 130 -21.77 14.14 3.26
CA ASN A 130 -21.15 13.05 4.03
C ASN A 130 -20.69 11.88 3.13
N TYR A 131 -21.41 11.59 2.05
CA TYR A 131 -21.07 10.51 1.12
C TYR A 131 -19.86 10.88 0.27
N ARG A 132 -19.79 12.12 -0.22
CA ARG A 132 -18.67 12.65 -1.00
C ARG A 132 -17.37 12.64 -0.18
N ASP A 133 -17.42 13.10 1.07
CA ASP A 133 -16.28 13.08 1.99
C ASP A 133 -15.81 11.64 2.26
N LYS A 134 -16.76 10.70 2.35
CA LYS A 134 -16.48 9.28 2.48
C LYS A 134 -15.71 8.75 1.27
N LEU A 135 -16.12 9.10 0.04
CA LEU A 135 -15.44 8.66 -1.18
C LEU A 135 -13.99 9.19 -1.34
N LEU A 136 -13.63 10.27 -0.63
CA LEU A 136 -12.25 10.76 -0.61
C LEU A 136 -11.31 9.88 0.21
N LYS A 137 -11.83 9.08 1.12
CA LYS A 137 -11.04 8.20 1.98
C LYS A 137 -10.65 6.92 1.24
N PRO A 138 -9.39 6.46 1.33
CA PRO A 138 -8.89 5.30 0.60
C PRO A 138 -9.71 4.01 0.77
N GLU A 139 -10.25 3.78 1.97
CA GLU A 139 -11.05 2.60 2.30
C GLU A 139 -12.37 2.50 1.52
N TYR A 140 -12.89 3.62 1.04
CA TYR A 140 -14.16 3.65 0.29
C TYR A 140 -13.99 3.67 -1.23
N GLY A 141 -12.79 3.46 -1.75
CA GLY A 141 -12.55 3.46 -3.20
C GLY A 141 -13.40 2.45 -3.97
N ASN A 142 -13.75 1.32 -3.38
CA ASN A 142 -14.59 0.31 -4.03
C ASN A 142 -16.06 0.72 -4.20
N TYR A 143 -16.49 1.81 -3.58
CA TYR A 143 -17.82 2.39 -3.83
C TYR A 143 -17.94 3.00 -5.23
N VAL A 144 -16.83 3.40 -5.85
CA VAL A 144 -16.83 3.77 -7.27
C VAL A 144 -17.07 2.52 -8.10
N SER A 145 -18.11 2.53 -8.93
CA SER A 145 -18.57 1.34 -9.66
C SER A 145 -17.45 0.72 -10.52
N HIS A 146 -17.13 -0.52 -10.23
CA HIS A 146 -16.16 -1.30 -10.98
C HIS A 146 -16.64 -1.54 -12.42
N GLU A 147 -17.91 -1.83 -12.58
CA GLU A 147 -18.54 -2.12 -13.87
C GLU A 147 -18.45 -0.92 -14.81
N LEU A 148 -18.75 0.28 -14.31
CA LEU A 148 -18.64 1.50 -15.10
C LEU A 148 -17.19 1.83 -15.43
N LEU A 149 -16.26 1.64 -14.50
CA LEU A 149 -14.83 1.92 -14.72
C LEU A 149 -14.22 1.06 -15.85
N PHE A 150 -14.70 -0.20 -16.03
CA PHE A 150 -14.19 -1.11 -17.04
C PHE A 150 -15.14 -1.36 -18.21
N SER A 151 -16.30 -0.68 -18.25
CA SER A 151 -17.30 -0.84 -19.32
C SER A 151 -16.86 -0.33 -20.68
N GLY A 152 -15.89 0.58 -20.74
CA GLY A 152 -15.53 1.32 -21.96
C GLY A 152 -16.58 2.36 -22.40
N THR A 153 -17.67 2.55 -21.63
CA THR A 153 -18.77 3.46 -21.99
C THR A 153 -18.57 4.90 -21.47
N VAL A 154 -17.66 5.08 -20.53
CA VAL A 154 -17.35 6.41 -19.96
C VAL A 154 -16.44 7.18 -20.93
N THR A 155 -16.92 8.31 -21.44
CA THR A 155 -16.23 9.11 -22.45
C THR A 155 -15.56 10.37 -21.87
N THR A 156 -15.79 10.69 -20.60
CA THR A 156 -15.20 11.85 -19.94
C THR A 156 -13.67 11.72 -19.93
N PRO A 157 -12.92 12.72 -20.42
CA PRO A 157 -11.47 12.66 -20.45
C PRO A 157 -10.85 12.56 -19.06
N PRO A 158 -9.86 11.67 -18.83
CA PRO A 158 -9.21 11.49 -17.54
C PRO A 158 -8.42 12.72 -17.10
N PHE A 159 -8.37 12.96 -15.79
CA PHE A 159 -7.53 13.98 -15.16
C PHE A 159 -7.40 13.70 -13.66
N SER A 160 -6.45 14.37 -12.98
CA SER A 160 -6.45 14.49 -11.53
C SER A 160 -6.73 15.95 -11.12
N PRO A 161 -7.31 16.20 -9.94
CA PRO A 161 -7.42 17.55 -9.40
C PRO A 161 -6.04 18.19 -9.22
N SER A 162 -5.93 19.49 -9.45
CA SER A 162 -4.76 20.27 -9.06
C SER A 162 -4.60 20.22 -7.54
N ARG A 163 -3.40 19.94 -7.05
CA ARG A 163 -3.20 19.67 -5.62
C ARG A 163 -1.80 19.99 -5.11
N LEU A 164 -1.74 20.23 -3.81
CA LEU A 164 -0.54 20.15 -3.00
C LEU A 164 -0.54 18.77 -2.31
N TRP A 165 0.43 17.94 -2.64
CA TRP A 165 0.51 16.60 -2.09
C TRP A 165 1.59 16.54 -1.01
N ARG A 166 1.19 16.38 0.25
CA ARG A 166 2.12 16.31 1.36
C ARG A 166 3.12 15.16 1.18
N PHE A 167 4.38 15.42 1.45
CA PHE A 167 5.40 14.38 1.38
C PHE A 167 5.13 13.24 2.35
N SER A 168 5.36 12.00 1.89
CA SER A 168 5.36 10.85 2.77
C SER A 168 6.52 10.94 3.77
N PRO A 169 6.43 10.28 4.93
CA PRO A 169 7.54 10.22 5.89
C PRO A 169 8.83 9.71 5.27
N GLN A 170 8.76 8.83 4.28
CA GLN A 170 9.92 8.27 3.61
C GLN A 170 10.66 9.32 2.77
N ILE A 171 9.91 10.15 2.03
CA ILE A 171 10.48 11.27 1.27
C ILE A 171 11.10 12.28 2.23
N PHE A 172 10.42 12.59 3.33
CA PHE A 172 10.92 13.55 4.32
C PHE A 172 12.23 13.07 4.95
N LYS A 173 12.34 11.79 5.33
CA LYS A 173 13.59 11.19 5.82
C LYS A 173 14.75 11.31 4.83
N ARG A 174 14.50 11.18 3.53
CA ARG A 174 15.52 11.29 2.48
C ARG A 174 15.99 12.71 2.21
N LYS A 175 15.25 13.74 2.65
CA LYS A 175 15.65 15.14 2.56
C LYS A 175 16.83 15.52 3.50
N GLY A 176 17.44 14.54 4.15
CA GLY A 176 18.67 14.72 4.92
C GLY A 176 18.50 14.94 6.41
N ILE A 177 17.27 14.80 6.90
CA ILE A 177 16.99 14.83 8.35
C ILE A 177 17.20 13.40 8.86
N ARG A 178 18.45 13.05 9.16
CA ARG A 178 18.79 11.77 9.79
C ARG A 178 18.29 11.79 11.23
N ASP A 179 17.71 10.67 11.64
CA ASP A 179 17.23 10.42 13.01
C ASP A 179 16.11 11.36 13.51
N ALA A 180 15.57 12.22 12.64
CA ALA A 180 14.44 13.05 12.98
C ALA A 180 13.17 12.19 13.12
N GLN A 181 12.38 12.48 14.14
CA GLN A 181 11.05 11.90 14.25
C GLN A 181 10.22 12.40 13.05
N SER A 182 9.53 11.47 12.39
CA SER A 182 8.67 11.87 11.28
C SER A 182 7.57 12.78 11.80
N PRO A 183 7.40 14.00 11.24
CA PRO A 183 6.29 14.88 11.63
C PRO A 183 4.92 14.29 11.25
N PHE A 184 4.90 13.15 10.56
CA PHE A 184 3.71 12.48 10.04
C PHE A 184 3.49 11.10 10.64
N SER A 185 4.08 10.80 11.81
CA SER A 185 4.04 9.48 12.44
C SER A 185 2.65 9.04 12.95
N PHE A 186 1.68 9.95 12.97
CA PHE A 186 0.35 9.70 13.53
C PHE A 186 -0.72 9.30 12.50
N VAL A 187 -0.38 9.18 11.24
CA VAL A 187 -1.35 8.74 10.23
C VAL A 187 -1.50 7.23 10.34
N THR A 188 -2.45 6.79 11.13
CA THR A 188 -2.94 5.41 11.09
C THR A 188 -3.77 5.25 9.83
N SER A 189 -3.45 4.29 9.01
CA SER A 189 -4.29 3.94 7.89
C SER A 189 -5.08 2.70 8.24
N GLU A 190 -6.34 2.83 8.26
CA GLU A 190 -7.27 1.76 8.03
C GLU A 190 -7.50 1.71 6.51
N GLY A 191 -7.56 0.53 5.90
CA GLY A 191 -7.95 0.40 4.49
C GLY A 191 -6.86 0.10 3.45
N GLY A 192 -5.63 -0.15 3.84
CA GLY A 192 -4.66 -0.87 3.00
C GLY A 192 -3.71 -0.04 2.14
N VAL A 193 -4.10 1.11 1.57
CA VAL A 193 -3.17 1.99 0.85
C VAL A 193 -2.84 3.18 1.73
N ARG A 194 -1.61 3.20 2.25
CA ARG A 194 -1.14 4.24 3.16
C ARG A 194 -0.54 5.40 2.40
N ASP A 195 -1.38 6.20 1.77
CA ASP A 195 -0.92 7.44 1.20
C ASP A 195 -1.18 8.59 2.15
N TYR A 196 -0.10 9.21 2.62
CA TYR A 196 -0.15 10.39 3.48
C TYR A 196 -0.72 11.63 2.80
N SER A 197 -0.99 11.56 1.51
CA SER A 197 -1.68 12.62 0.77
C SER A 197 -3.14 12.80 1.20
N ALA A 198 -3.77 11.79 1.81
CA ALA A 198 -5.13 11.90 2.33
C ALA A 198 -5.27 12.97 3.42
N THR A 199 -4.17 13.35 4.08
CA THR A 199 -4.11 14.49 5.00
C THR A 199 -3.41 15.66 4.31
N SER A 200 -4.17 16.52 3.67
CA SER A 200 -3.64 17.71 2.97
C SER A 200 -3.20 18.81 3.94
N GLY A 201 -3.71 18.84 5.15
CA GLY A 201 -3.43 19.90 6.13
C GLY A 201 -2.09 19.71 6.86
N VAL A 202 -1.50 20.84 7.23
CA VAL A 202 -0.40 20.94 8.19
C VAL A 202 -0.93 21.67 9.40
N ASP A 203 -1.02 20.97 10.52
CA ASP A 203 -1.46 21.51 11.80
C ASP A 203 -0.28 22.09 12.61
N GLN A 204 -0.60 22.69 13.74
CA GLN A 204 0.41 23.28 14.64
C GLN A 204 1.42 22.23 15.11
N SER A 205 0.99 21.01 15.40
CA SER A 205 1.87 19.93 15.85
C SER A 205 2.87 19.52 14.77
N THR A 206 2.41 19.49 13.52
CA THR A 206 3.28 19.22 12.36
C THR A 206 4.34 20.30 12.17
N VAL A 207 3.95 21.59 12.29
CA VAL A 207 4.88 22.73 12.19
C VAL A 207 5.92 22.66 13.31
N GLU A 208 5.48 22.41 14.55
CA GLU A 208 6.37 22.27 15.70
C GLU A 208 7.38 21.14 15.50
N MET A 209 6.94 19.98 15.02
CA MET A 209 7.85 18.86 14.71
C MET A 209 8.85 19.17 13.60
N ILE A 210 8.46 19.91 12.58
CA ILE A 210 9.37 20.37 11.52
C ILE A 210 10.44 21.30 12.12
N LEU A 211 10.04 22.22 12.99
CA LEU A 211 10.99 23.13 13.67
C LEU A 211 11.95 22.38 14.58
N ILE A 212 11.46 21.48 15.44
CA ILE A 212 12.29 20.66 16.33
C ILE A 212 13.28 19.83 15.51
N ASN A 213 12.83 19.16 14.46
CA ASN A 213 13.69 18.37 13.60
C ASN A 213 14.76 19.24 12.89
N THR A 214 14.37 20.42 12.45
CA THR A 214 15.31 21.36 11.81
C THR A 214 16.34 21.87 12.80
N ASP A 215 15.94 22.17 14.05
CA ASP A 215 16.88 22.56 15.10
C ASP A 215 17.90 21.46 15.39
N GLN A 216 17.46 20.22 15.55
CA GLN A 216 18.36 19.08 15.76
C GLN A 216 19.34 18.91 14.59
N LEU A 217 18.87 19.08 13.36
CA LEU A 217 19.69 19.03 12.15
C LEU A 217 20.76 20.15 12.15
N LEU A 218 20.34 21.37 12.45
CA LEU A 218 21.22 22.53 12.49
C LEU A 218 22.27 22.43 13.60
N ASP A 219 21.91 21.88 14.75
CA ASP A 219 22.82 21.62 15.84
C ASP A 219 23.89 20.55 15.50
N LEU A 220 23.44 19.48 14.81
CA LEU A 220 24.34 18.46 14.29
C LEU A 220 25.32 19.08 13.29
N TRP A 221 24.84 19.84 12.31
CA TRP A 221 25.67 20.47 11.32
C TRP A 221 26.63 21.49 11.92
N THR A 222 26.22 22.19 12.97
CA THR A 222 27.09 23.12 13.72
C THR A 222 28.23 22.36 14.40
N ARG A 223 27.90 21.23 15.06
CA ARG A 223 28.93 20.35 15.68
C ARG A 223 29.89 19.74 14.66
N ASP A 224 29.37 19.36 13.49
CA ASP A 224 30.17 18.80 12.38
C ASP A 224 31.01 19.88 11.66
N GLY A 225 30.91 21.15 12.07
CA GLY A 225 31.66 22.26 11.53
C GLY A 225 31.20 22.79 10.18
N LYS A 226 29.97 22.47 9.75
CA LYS A 226 29.40 22.98 8.50
C LYS A 226 29.31 24.50 8.47
N PHE A 227 29.06 25.12 9.62
CA PHE A 227 28.90 26.56 9.77
C PHE A 227 30.14 27.26 10.37
N LYS A 228 31.34 26.72 10.21
CA LYS A 228 32.58 27.34 10.76
C LYS A 228 32.79 28.77 10.30
N LEU A 229 32.40 29.08 9.06
CA LEU A 229 32.53 30.45 8.53
C LEU A 229 31.50 31.44 9.14
N PHE A 230 30.50 30.94 9.85
CA PHE A 230 29.49 31.73 10.57
C PHE A 230 29.73 31.73 12.10
N ALA A 231 30.79 31.08 12.59
CA ALA A 231 31.05 30.94 14.02
C ALA A 231 31.69 32.18 14.63
N ASP A 232 32.22 33.06 13.80
CA ASP A 232 32.87 34.30 14.22
C ASP A 232 32.04 35.50 13.72
N ASP A 233 31.40 36.20 14.64
CA ASP A 233 30.61 37.40 14.34
C ASP A 233 31.44 38.60 13.91
N LEU A 234 32.79 38.54 14.07
CA LEU A 234 33.72 39.61 13.65
C LEU A 234 34.03 39.54 12.15
N SER A 235 33.75 38.42 11.49
CA SER A 235 33.98 38.24 10.06
C SER A 235 32.70 37.78 9.37
N VAL A 236 31.88 38.72 8.92
CA VAL A 236 30.70 38.40 8.08
C VAL A 236 31.16 37.85 6.73
N PRO A 237 30.73 36.67 6.32
CA PRO A 237 31.08 36.14 5.02
C PRO A 237 30.66 37.03 3.85
N SER A 238 31.42 37.00 2.75
CA SER A 238 31.10 37.81 1.56
C SER A 238 29.73 37.50 0.99
N ASP A 239 29.07 38.44 0.31
CA ASP A 239 27.78 38.26 -0.34
C ASP A 239 27.76 37.11 -1.32
N GLU A 240 28.84 36.85 -2.04
CA GLU A 240 29.00 35.70 -2.92
C GLU A 240 28.93 34.38 -2.13
N HIS A 241 29.61 34.34 -0.97
CA HIS A 241 29.56 33.16 -0.10
C HIS A 241 28.14 32.95 0.48
N LEU A 242 27.48 34.01 0.96
CA LEU A 242 26.10 33.96 1.45
C LEU A 242 25.13 33.50 0.35
N ALA A 243 25.29 33.97 -0.88
CA ALA A 243 24.48 33.56 -2.03
C ALA A 243 24.66 32.07 -2.36
N ASN A 244 25.89 31.55 -2.28
CA ASN A 244 26.15 30.13 -2.49
C ASN A 244 25.54 29.27 -1.37
N VAL A 245 25.64 29.69 -0.12
CA VAL A 245 24.99 29.01 1.00
C VAL A 245 23.48 28.98 0.85
N ILE A 246 22.86 30.11 0.47
CA ILE A 246 21.41 30.15 0.17
C ILE A 246 21.05 29.15 -0.91
N ARG A 247 21.79 29.09 -2.01
CA ARG A 247 21.54 28.16 -3.11
C ARG A 247 21.59 26.70 -2.67
N ASP A 248 22.63 26.34 -1.91
CA ASP A 248 22.82 24.97 -1.46
C ASP A 248 21.78 24.54 -0.42
N GLU A 249 21.46 25.40 0.54
CA GLU A 249 20.51 25.09 1.60
C GLU A 249 19.07 25.14 1.10
N PHE A 250 18.74 26.06 0.22
CA PHE A 250 17.43 26.09 -0.45
C PHE A 250 17.21 24.79 -1.27
N ARG A 251 18.21 24.41 -2.09
CA ARG A 251 18.14 23.15 -2.82
C ARG A 251 17.96 21.94 -1.91
N ARG A 252 18.58 21.95 -0.73
CA ARG A 252 18.45 20.85 0.25
C ARG A 252 17.06 20.82 0.89
N ALA A 253 16.55 21.96 1.31
CA ALA A 253 15.25 22.07 1.97
C ALA A 253 14.10 21.86 0.98
N VAL A 254 14.14 22.52 -0.17
CA VAL A 254 13.06 22.57 -1.16
C VAL A 254 13.19 21.48 -2.22
N GLY A 255 14.42 21.11 -2.58
CA GLY A 255 14.70 20.06 -3.56
C GLY A 255 15.00 20.57 -4.97
N ARG A 256 14.94 21.88 -5.21
CA ARG A 256 15.32 22.56 -6.47
C ARG A 256 16.22 23.75 -6.20
N LEU A 257 16.82 24.31 -7.23
CA LEU A 257 17.51 25.58 -7.10
C LEU A 257 16.50 26.72 -6.92
N PRO A 258 16.88 27.78 -6.15
CA PRO A 258 16.04 28.96 -6.07
C PRO A 258 16.01 29.70 -7.42
N SER A 259 14.90 30.37 -7.72
CA SER A 259 14.85 31.37 -8.79
C SER A 259 15.69 32.59 -8.41
N ASP A 260 15.98 33.47 -9.37
CA ASP A 260 16.73 34.71 -9.08
C ASP A 260 16.01 35.59 -8.06
N GLU A 261 14.68 35.66 -8.11
CA GLU A 261 13.85 36.40 -7.15
C GLU A 261 13.93 35.76 -5.74
N GLU A 262 13.82 34.44 -5.64
CA GLU A 262 13.94 33.70 -4.39
C GLU A 262 15.36 33.81 -3.82
N GLN A 263 16.36 33.71 -4.68
CA GLN A 263 17.77 33.90 -4.28
C GLN A 263 18.00 35.26 -3.62
N GLN A 264 17.51 36.33 -4.25
CA GLN A 264 17.61 37.70 -3.73
C GLN A 264 16.82 37.85 -2.41
N LYS A 265 15.59 37.35 -2.37
CA LYS A 265 14.75 37.40 -1.17
C LYS A 265 15.39 36.70 0.04
N TYR A 266 15.89 35.47 -0.15
CA TYR A 266 16.52 34.75 0.94
C TYR A 266 17.89 35.32 1.32
N LEU A 267 18.63 35.89 0.37
CA LEU A 267 19.87 36.57 0.65
C LEU A 267 19.63 37.82 1.53
N ALA A 268 18.68 38.67 1.17
CA ALA A 268 18.29 39.82 1.97
C ALA A 268 17.79 39.42 3.37
N PHE A 269 17.02 38.32 3.44
CA PHE A 269 16.55 37.80 4.72
C PHE A 269 17.72 37.29 5.59
N LEU A 270 18.68 36.59 4.99
CA LEU A 270 19.90 36.14 5.71
C LEU A 270 20.71 37.31 6.22
N GLN A 271 21.00 38.32 5.40
CA GLN A 271 21.73 39.53 5.78
C GLN A 271 21.03 40.25 6.94
N LYS A 272 19.70 40.36 6.89
CA LYS A 272 18.93 40.94 8.00
C LYS A 272 19.07 40.13 9.29
N ASN A 273 18.90 38.81 9.21
CA ASN A 273 19.02 37.95 10.40
C ASN A 273 20.40 37.92 10.99
N ILE A 274 21.44 38.06 10.15
CA ILE A 274 22.85 38.25 10.64
C ILE A 274 23.00 39.56 11.41
N ALA A 275 22.41 40.63 10.87
CA ALA A 275 22.46 41.93 11.51
C ALA A 275 21.71 41.95 12.86
N ASP A 276 20.58 41.24 12.93
CA ASP A 276 19.74 41.21 14.14
C ASP A 276 20.23 40.25 15.23
N GLY A 277 20.87 39.13 14.88
CA GLY A 277 21.17 38.03 15.81
C GLY A 277 22.56 37.39 15.67
N GLY A 278 23.46 37.97 14.88
CA GLY A 278 24.78 37.41 14.60
C GLY A 278 24.80 36.35 13.50
N SER A 279 25.98 36.01 13.03
CA SER A 279 26.18 35.21 11.81
C SER A 279 25.60 33.78 11.95
N LEU A 280 25.87 33.10 13.06
CA LEU A 280 25.42 31.72 13.25
C LEU A 280 23.89 31.60 13.41
N GLU A 281 23.32 32.46 14.25
CA GLU A 281 21.84 32.43 14.43
C GLU A 281 21.11 32.95 13.19
N GLY A 282 21.70 33.89 12.47
CA GLY A 282 21.16 34.37 11.19
C GLY A 282 21.02 33.26 10.14
N ILE A 283 22.07 32.44 9.95
CA ILE A 283 22.01 31.33 9.00
C ILE A 283 21.05 30.26 9.48
N LYS A 284 21.04 29.89 10.77
CA LYS A 284 20.10 28.92 11.33
C LYS A 284 18.65 29.35 11.13
N THR A 285 18.32 30.60 11.45
CA THR A 285 16.98 31.18 11.27
C THR A 285 16.54 31.15 9.81
N THR A 286 17.45 31.50 8.90
CA THR A 286 17.17 31.49 7.46
C THR A 286 16.89 30.08 6.95
N ILE A 287 17.65 29.07 7.37
CA ILE A 287 17.43 27.69 6.98
C ILE A 287 16.10 27.18 7.55
N LYS A 288 15.74 27.50 8.80
CA LYS A 288 14.43 27.17 9.37
C LYS A 288 13.28 27.69 8.50
N ALA A 289 13.38 28.93 8.03
CA ALA A 289 12.39 29.51 7.13
C ALA A 289 12.25 28.74 5.80
N MET A 290 13.36 28.21 5.26
CA MET A 290 13.34 27.38 4.06
C MET A 290 12.61 26.03 4.30
N TYR A 291 12.79 25.40 5.46
CA TYR A 291 12.10 24.16 5.80
C TYR A 291 10.62 24.36 6.12
N LEU A 292 10.17 25.58 6.38
CA LEU A 292 8.77 25.93 6.59
C LEU A 292 8.03 26.36 5.31
N CYS A 293 8.74 26.53 4.19
CA CYS A 293 8.07 26.87 2.95
C CYS A 293 7.21 25.71 2.42
N SER A 294 6.15 26.02 1.69
CA SER A 294 5.19 25.02 1.19
C SER A 294 5.87 23.91 0.40
N GLU A 295 6.84 24.24 -0.45
CA GLU A 295 7.53 23.27 -1.31
C GLU A 295 8.48 22.33 -0.54
N SER A 296 8.85 22.66 0.69
CA SER A 296 9.62 21.75 1.54
C SER A 296 8.74 20.67 2.18
N ILE A 297 7.43 20.90 2.25
CA ILE A 297 6.43 20.05 2.89
C ILE A 297 5.57 19.30 1.87
N TYR A 298 5.31 19.96 0.74
CA TYR A 298 4.44 19.46 -0.33
C TYR A 298 5.19 19.33 -1.64
N ARG A 299 4.87 18.28 -2.40
CA ARG A 299 5.08 18.30 -3.84
C ARG A 299 3.89 19.00 -4.49
N MET A 300 4.18 19.85 -5.45
CA MET A 300 3.18 20.63 -6.15
C MET A 300 2.81 19.89 -7.45
N GLU A 301 1.52 19.68 -7.65
CA GLU A 301 0.96 19.09 -8.86
C GLU A 301 -0.17 20.01 -9.34
N LEU A 302 0.19 21.22 -9.76
CA LEU A 302 -0.73 22.30 -10.10
C LEU A 302 -1.15 22.30 -11.57
N GLY A 303 -0.33 21.66 -12.44
CA GLY A 303 -0.52 21.71 -13.88
C GLY A 303 -0.04 23.04 -14.45
N LEU A 304 1.26 23.33 -14.30
CA LEU A 304 1.86 24.59 -14.77
C LEU A 304 2.20 24.58 -16.28
N GLY A 305 1.94 23.46 -16.96
CA GLY A 305 2.16 23.32 -18.40
C GLY A 305 0.99 23.79 -19.28
N ALA A 306 0.97 23.32 -20.52
CA ALA A 306 -0.02 23.72 -21.51
C ALA A 306 -1.45 23.30 -21.15
N VAL A 307 -2.43 24.07 -21.60
CA VAL A 307 -3.87 23.80 -21.47
C VAL A 307 -4.35 23.10 -22.75
N ASP A 308 -5.07 21.99 -22.61
CA ASP A 308 -5.67 21.27 -23.72
C ASP A 308 -7.07 21.73 -24.07
N GLN A 309 -7.64 21.14 -25.14
CA GLN A 309 -9.00 21.47 -25.63
C GLN A 309 -10.13 21.15 -24.61
N HIS A 310 -9.86 20.38 -23.57
CA HIS A 310 -10.81 20.02 -22.52
C HIS A 310 -10.62 20.87 -21.25
N GLY A 311 -9.77 21.89 -21.29
CA GLY A 311 -9.46 22.75 -20.16
C GLY A 311 -8.58 22.08 -19.10
N ARG A 312 -7.92 20.95 -19.44
CA ARG A 312 -6.98 20.27 -18.57
C ARG A 312 -5.59 20.85 -18.78
N ARG A 313 -4.83 20.97 -17.70
CA ARG A 313 -3.47 21.52 -17.70
C ARG A 313 -2.47 20.39 -17.56
N GLN A 314 -1.47 20.35 -18.45
CA GLN A 314 -0.37 19.40 -18.33
C GLN A 314 0.52 19.78 -17.15
N LEU A 315 1.06 18.77 -16.44
CA LEU A 315 2.17 19.00 -15.52
C LEU A 315 3.36 19.56 -16.30
N SER A 316 4.05 20.56 -15.75
CA SER A 316 5.32 21.03 -16.32
C SER A 316 6.38 19.93 -16.24
N PRO A 317 7.48 20.00 -17.04
CA PRO A 317 8.54 19.00 -16.99
C PRO A 317 9.14 18.81 -15.58
N ASP A 318 9.23 19.86 -14.79
CA ASP A 318 9.68 19.79 -13.40
C ASP A 318 8.66 19.06 -12.52
N GLU A 319 7.36 19.40 -12.63
CA GLU A 319 6.32 18.68 -11.91
C GLU A 319 6.28 17.20 -12.28
N VAL A 320 6.50 16.84 -13.56
CA VAL A 320 6.60 15.45 -14.02
C VAL A 320 7.80 14.77 -13.36
N ALA A 321 8.98 15.43 -13.35
CA ALA A 321 10.18 14.85 -12.74
C ALA A 321 9.98 14.52 -11.26
N TYR A 322 9.41 15.45 -10.49
CA TYR A 322 9.11 15.23 -9.07
C TYR A 322 8.04 14.17 -8.86
N SER A 323 6.98 14.19 -9.68
CA SER A 323 5.91 13.20 -9.57
C SER A 323 6.43 11.78 -9.84
N LEU A 324 7.28 11.58 -10.85
CA LEU A 324 7.91 10.29 -11.15
C LEU A 324 8.92 9.86 -10.07
N ALA A 325 9.75 10.80 -9.60
CA ALA A 325 10.71 10.53 -8.53
C ALA A 325 10.02 10.00 -7.28
N TYR A 326 8.92 10.64 -6.87
CA TYR A 326 8.17 10.24 -5.69
C TYR A 326 7.24 9.05 -5.91
N ALA A 327 6.84 8.78 -7.15
CA ALA A 327 6.07 7.58 -7.47
C ALA A 327 6.93 6.30 -7.47
N LEU A 328 8.23 6.41 -7.78
CA LEU A 328 9.09 5.25 -7.96
C LEU A 328 10.18 5.12 -6.88
N THR A 329 10.84 6.23 -6.51
CA THR A 329 12.11 6.19 -5.78
C THR A 329 12.09 6.82 -4.38
N ASP A 330 11.03 7.53 -4.00
CA ASP A 330 10.96 8.36 -2.77
C ASP A 330 12.14 9.36 -2.65
N SER A 331 12.75 9.75 -3.75
CA SER A 331 13.95 10.61 -3.75
C SER A 331 13.75 11.84 -4.63
N LEU A 332 14.68 12.76 -4.56
CA LEU A 332 14.67 13.92 -5.46
C LEU A 332 15.06 13.48 -6.88
N PRO A 333 14.52 14.13 -7.94
CA PRO A 333 14.85 13.78 -9.32
C PRO A 333 16.35 13.75 -9.63
N GLU A 334 17.12 14.67 -9.04
CA GLU A 334 18.56 14.76 -9.23
C GLU A 334 19.35 13.58 -8.66
N GLN A 335 18.78 12.83 -7.72
CA GLN A 335 19.37 11.64 -7.13
C GLN A 335 19.19 10.39 -7.99
N ASN A 336 18.31 10.47 -9.00
CA ASN A 336 18.08 9.42 -9.98
C ASN A 336 18.67 9.84 -11.34
N THR A 337 19.55 9.03 -11.88
CA THR A 337 20.27 9.35 -13.12
C THR A 337 19.33 9.54 -14.31
N GLN A 338 18.33 8.69 -14.46
CA GLN A 338 17.38 8.72 -15.58
C GLN A 338 16.50 9.97 -15.54
N LEU A 339 16.05 10.38 -14.34
CA LEU A 339 15.24 11.60 -14.17
C LEU A 339 16.07 12.86 -14.37
N ARG A 340 17.28 12.89 -13.82
CA ARG A 340 18.23 14.00 -14.02
C ARG A 340 18.55 14.20 -15.49
N ASP A 341 18.82 13.12 -16.22
CA ASP A 341 19.08 13.15 -17.65
C ASP A 341 17.82 13.50 -18.44
N GLY A 342 16.64 13.04 -17.99
CA GLY A 342 15.34 13.40 -18.52
C GLY A 342 15.09 14.91 -18.47
N ILE A 343 15.40 15.56 -17.35
CA ILE A 343 15.33 17.03 -17.21
C ILE A 343 16.35 17.69 -18.15
N ARG A 344 17.61 17.26 -18.08
CA ARG A 344 18.70 17.84 -18.87
C ARG A 344 18.48 17.79 -20.37
N PHE A 345 17.92 16.68 -20.88
CA PHE A 345 17.72 16.44 -22.31
C PHE A 345 16.25 16.67 -22.75
N LYS A 346 15.43 17.34 -21.92
CA LYS A 346 14.02 17.68 -22.20
C LYS A 346 13.14 16.47 -22.59
N LYS A 347 13.36 15.33 -21.97
CA LYS A 347 12.60 14.08 -22.18
C LYS A 347 11.40 13.92 -21.27
N LEU A 348 10.93 14.98 -20.63
CA LEU A 348 9.77 14.97 -19.74
C LEU A 348 8.62 15.86 -20.25
N GLU A 349 8.60 16.13 -21.55
CA GLU A 349 7.56 16.94 -22.21
C GLU A 349 6.58 16.05 -22.99
N ALA A 350 7.08 15.09 -23.76
CA ALA A 350 6.28 14.19 -24.57
C ALA A 350 6.01 12.86 -23.86
N LYS A 351 4.81 12.32 -24.03
CA LYS A 351 4.34 11.09 -23.37
C LYS A 351 5.24 9.88 -23.65
N ASP A 352 5.70 9.73 -24.91
CA ASP A 352 6.57 8.61 -25.30
C ASP A 352 7.97 8.71 -24.68
N ASP A 353 8.52 9.92 -24.58
CA ASP A 353 9.79 10.17 -23.91
C ASP A 353 9.69 9.91 -22.41
N ILE A 354 8.61 10.34 -21.77
CA ILE A 354 8.31 10.05 -20.36
C ILE A 354 8.23 8.53 -20.17
N ALA A 355 7.53 7.82 -21.07
CA ALA A 355 7.44 6.36 -21.02
C ALA A 355 8.80 5.68 -21.13
N ALA A 356 9.70 6.20 -21.98
CA ALA A 356 11.07 5.68 -22.10
C ALA A 356 11.88 5.92 -20.83
N VAL A 357 11.73 7.08 -20.18
CA VAL A 357 12.39 7.37 -18.88
C VAL A 357 11.88 6.44 -17.79
N VAL A 358 10.56 6.25 -17.67
CA VAL A 358 9.98 5.32 -16.69
C VAL A 358 10.48 3.89 -16.93
N ARG A 359 10.46 3.40 -18.18
CA ARG A 359 11.00 2.07 -18.52
C ARG A 359 12.45 1.93 -18.10
N SER A 360 13.30 2.91 -18.40
CA SER A 360 14.72 2.85 -18.06
C SER A 360 14.98 2.74 -16.56
N ILE A 361 14.13 3.36 -15.73
CA ILE A 361 14.20 3.20 -14.28
C ILE A 361 13.82 1.78 -13.85
N LEU A 362 12.73 1.23 -14.42
CA LEU A 362 12.23 -0.10 -14.07
C LEU A 362 13.16 -1.23 -14.58
N ASP A 363 13.84 -1.02 -15.71
CA ASP A 363 14.74 -2.02 -16.32
C ASP A 363 16.06 -2.20 -15.55
N GLU A 364 16.43 -1.25 -14.69
CA GLU A 364 17.54 -1.44 -13.75
C GLU A 364 17.22 -2.43 -12.62
N GLY A 365 15.97 -2.89 -12.54
CA GLY A 365 15.45 -3.82 -11.55
C GLY A 365 14.59 -3.13 -10.48
N MET A 366 13.47 -3.77 -10.19
CA MET A 366 12.52 -3.33 -9.17
C MET A 366 12.90 -3.95 -7.82
N THR A 367 13.67 -3.21 -7.04
CA THR A 367 14.17 -3.64 -5.72
C THR A 367 13.86 -2.60 -4.65
N PRO A 368 13.86 -2.97 -3.35
CA PRO A 368 13.65 -2.03 -2.26
C PRO A 368 14.61 -0.83 -2.25
N GLN A 369 15.80 -0.98 -2.83
CA GLN A 369 16.80 0.07 -2.89
C GLN A 369 16.60 1.03 -4.05
N ARG A 370 16.12 0.53 -5.21
CA ARG A 370 15.96 1.31 -6.45
C ARG A 370 14.58 1.90 -6.62
N THR A 371 13.56 1.06 -6.38
CA THR A 371 12.16 1.43 -6.51
C THR A 371 11.36 1.10 -5.23
N PRO A 372 11.76 1.68 -4.08
CA PRO A 372 11.16 1.36 -2.78
C PRO A 372 9.65 1.57 -2.74
N ARG A 373 9.15 2.47 -3.57
CA ARG A 373 7.73 2.76 -3.66
C ARG A 373 6.93 1.58 -4.24
N ILE A 374 7.51 0.87 -5.22
CA ILE A 374 6.90 -0.34 -5.80
C ILE A 374 6.86 -1.46 -4.76
N THR A 375 7.96 -1.74 -4.07
CA THR A 375 8.00 -2.77 -3.02
C THR A 375 6.98 -2.47 -1.93
N ARG A 376 6.92 -1.22 -1.47
CA ARG A 376 5.94 -0.78 -0.45
C ARG A 376 4.50 -0.93 -0.90
N PHE A 377 4.19 -0.74 -2.18
CA PHE A 377 2.85 -1.03 -2.69
C PHE A 377 2.43 -2.47 -2.39
N PHE A 378 3.28 -3.44 -2.66
CA PHE A 378 2.96 -4.85 -2.41
C PHE A 378 2.87 -5.17 -0.91
N GLU A 379 3.75 -4.59 -0.09
CA GLU A 379 3.67 -4.69 1.37
C GLU A 379 2.31 -4.20 1.90
N GLU A 380 1.86 -3.03 1.42
CA GLU A 380 0.60 -2.42 1.82
C GLU A 380 -0.62 -3.12 1.21
N PHE A 381 -0.53 -3.55 -0.05
CA PHE A 381 -1.62 -4.23 -0.74
C PHE A 381 -1.92 -5.58 -0.11
N PHE A 382 -0.91 -6.41 0.09
CA PHE A 382 -1.07 -7.72 0.73
C PHE A 382 -1.13 -7.65 2.26
N GLY A 383 -0.53 -6.65 2.87
CA GLY A 383 -0.50 -6.46 4.32
C GLY A 383 0.39 -7.46 5.07
N PHE A 384 1.24 -8.25 4.38
CA PHE A 384 2.12 -9.23 5.01
C PHE A 384 3.14 -8.61 5.97
N ASN A 385 3.47 -7.34 5.79
CA ASN A 385 4.32 -6.56 6.68
C ASN A 385 3.68 -6.24 8.05
N GLN A 386 2.43 -6.66 8.28
CA GLN A 386 1.78 -6.55 9.59
C GLN A 386 1.95 -7.83 10.45
N ALA A 387 2.64 -8.85 9.92
CA ALA A 387 2.81 -10.13 10.63
C ALA A 387 3.50 -9.98 12.00
N ASP A 388 4.43 -9.03 12.15
CA ASP A 388 5.11 -8.72 13.41
C ASP A 388 4.23 -8.02 14.46
N LYS A 389 3.10 -7.45 14.02
CA LYS A 389 2.15 -6.73 14.89
C LYS A 389 1.07 -7.63 15.46
N VAL A 390 0.92 -8.84 14.91
CA VAL A 390 0.00 -9.83 15.45
C VAL A 390 0.70 -10.59 16.58
N PHE A 391 0.38 -10.24 17.82
CA PHE A 391 0.89 -10.95 18.99
C PHE A 391 0.42 -12.42 18.93
N LYS A 392 1.34 -13.37 19.10
CA LYS A 392 1.03 -14.80 19.09
C LYS A 392 1.06 -15.39 20.48
N ASP A 393 0.09 -16.25 20.79
CA ASP A 393 0.09 -17.04 22.02
C ASP A 393 1.16 -18.13 21.94
N MET A 394 2.30 -17.83 22.55
CA MET A 394 3.48 -18.69 22.52
C MET A 394 3.32 -19.99 23.34
N THR A 395 2.28 -20.09 24.17
CA THR A 395 2.00 -21.33 24.93
C THR A 395 1.51 -22.46 24.03
N ARG A 396 1.03 -22.14 22.83
CA ARG A 396 0.47 -23.09 21.86
C ARG A 396 1.53 -23.77 20.98
N VAL A 397 2.79 -23.37 21.07
CA VAL A 397 3.90 -23.91 20.28
C VAL A 397 4.97 -24.50 21.21
N ARG A 398 5.89 -25.29 20.65
CA ARG A 398 7.04 -25.80 21.41
C ARG A 398 7.94 -24.65 21.86
N GLU A 399 8.55 -24.76 23.02
CA GLU A 399 9.51 -23.76 23.51
C GLU A 399 10.70 -23.56 22.53
N SER A 400 11.12 -24.62 21.83
CA SER A 400 12.14 -24.55 20.79
C SER A 400 11.71 -23.71 19.59
N ASP A 401 10.43 -23.75 19.24
CA ASP A 401 9.86 -23.03 18.08
C ASP A 401 9.65 -21.55 18.43
N ILE A 402 9.35 -21.25 19.71
CA ILE A 402 9.17 -19.89 20.23
C ILE A 402 10.43 -19.05 20.05
N ARG A 403 11.61 -19.61 20.40
CA ARG A 403 12.86 -18.86 20.36
C ARG A 403 13.30 -18.46 18.97
N GLN A 404 12.61 -18.96 17.95
CA GLN A 404 13.04 -18.86 16.56
C GLN A 404 11.98 -18.30 15.63
N TRP A 405 10.75 -18.11 16.14
CA TRP A 405 9.72 -17.44 15.41
C TRP A 405 10.18 -16.01 15.12
N ASN A 406 10.57 -15.77 13.90
CA ASN A 406 11.01 -14.46 13.43
C ASN A 406 10.12 -14.01 12.29
N THR A 407 9.11 -13.21 12.63
CA THR A 407 8.17 -12.65 11.67
C THR A 407 8.87 -11.76 10.64
N ASN A 408 9.94 -11.04 11.04
CA ASN A 408 10.74 -10.24 10.11
C ASN A 408 11.33 -11.09 8.98
N ARG A 409 11.72 -12.31 9.29
CA ARG A 409 12.22 -13.24 8.30
C ARG A 409 11.15 -13.66 7.30
N LEU A 410 9.96 -14.02 7.79
CA LEU A 410 8.83 -14.37 6.92
C LEU A 410 8.41 -13.20 6.05
N MET A 411 8.41 -11.99 6.58
CA MET A 411 8.12 -10.78 5.80
C MET A 411 9.16 -10.58 4.70
N TYR A 412 10.44 -10.74 5.02
CA TYR A 412 11.51 -10.65 4.03
C TYR A 412 11.39 -11.72 2.94
N GLU A 413 11.03 -12.96 3.28
CA GLU A 413 10.79 -14.03 2.29
C GLU A 413 9.61 -13.68 1.36
N ALA A 414 8.56 -13.06 1.89
CA ALA A 414 7.44 -12.55 1.10
C ALA A 414 7.88 -11.40 0.16
N GLU A 415 8.72 -10.49 0.63
CA GLU A 415 9.31 -9.41 -0.19
C GLU A 415 10.15 -9.99 -1.33
N GLN A 416 11.01 -10.98 -1.04
CA GLN A 416 11.82 -11.65 -2.07
C GLN A 416 10.96 -12.37 -3.10
N LEU A 417 9.85 -12.97 -2.69
CA LEU A 417 8.91 -13.61 -3.60
C LEU A 417 8.26 -12.58 -4.53
N VAL A 418 7.83 -11.45 -4.00
CA VAL A 418 7.30 -10.33 -4.80
C VAL A 418 8.36 -9.82 -5.77
N GLU A 419 9.57 -9.52 -5.26
CA GLU A 419 10.69 -9.04 -6.08
C GLU A 419 11.02 -10.00 -7.23
N TYR A 420 11.01 -11.30 -6.98
CA TYR A 420 11.22 -12.32 -7.99
C TYR A 420 10.20 -12.23 -9.13
N PHE A 421 8.89 -12.17 -8.82
CA PHE A 421 7.85 -12.15 -9.85
C PHE A 421 7.80 -10.83 -10.61
N ILE A 422 7.93 -9.68 -9.94
CA ILE A 422 7.90 -8.38 -10.62
C ILE A 422 9.11 -8.18 -11.55
N ASN A 423 10.29 -8.70 -11.19
CA ASN A 423 11.48 -8.62 -12.04
C ASN A 423 11.48 -9.66 -13.17
N ARG A 424 10.85 -10.82 -12.98
CA ARG A 424 10.59 -11.78 -14.05
C ARG A 424 9.62 -11.22 -15.09
N ASP A 425 8.70 -10.38 -14.66
CA ASP A 425 7.79 -9.56 -15.45
C ASP A 425 6.92 -10.33 -16.45
N GLN A 426 6.45 -11.50 -16.06
CA GLN A 426 5.59 -12.38 -16.85
C GLN A 426 4.40 -12.84 -16.01
N ASP A 427 3.20 -12.56 -16.48
CA ASP A 427 1.91 -12.92 -15.86
C ASP A 427 1.86 -12.64 -14.33
N VAL A 428 2.42 -11.47 -13.96
CA VAL A 428 2.85 -11.16 -12.59
C VAL A 428 1.69 -11.29 -11.59
N ILE A 429 0.51 -10.77 -11.91
CA ILE A 429 -0.65 -10.80 -10.99
C ILE A 429 -1.09 -12.25 -10.75
N ARG A 430 -1.14 -13.06 -11.81
CA ARG A 430 -1.49 -14.47 -11.71
C ARG A 430 -0.46 -15.27 -10.92
N GLU A 431 0.84 -15.10 -11.23
CA GLU A 431 1.93 -15.79 -10.54
C GLU A 431 1.95 -15.47 -9.04
N LEU A 432 1.71 -14.21 -8.66
CA LEU A 432 1.58 -13.80 -7.27
C LEU A 432 0.41 -14.49 -6.53
N LEU A 433 -0.63 -14.91 -7.23
CA LEU A 433 -1.79 -15.56 -6.64
C LEU A 433 -1.73 -17.10 -6.72
N THR A 434 -0.99 -17.68 -7.68
CA THR A 434 -1.11 -19.11 -8.00
C THR A 434 0.18 -19.90 -7.96
N SER A 435 1.33 -19.24 -7.93
CA SER A 435 2.62 -19.93 -7.97
C SER A 435 2.89 -20.71 -6.69
N ASN A 436 3.44 -21.93 -6.83
CA ASN A 436 3.91 -22.73 -5.70
C ASN A 436 5.41 -22.51 -5.38
N ARG A 437 6.02 -21.47 -5.97
CA ARG A 437 7.41 -21.08 -5.71
C ARG A 437 7.49 -20.16 -4.51
N PHE A 438 8.38 -20.45 -3.58
CA PHE A 438 8.55 -19.71 -2.34
C PHE A 438 10.02 -19.54 -2.00
N TYR A 439 10.36 -18.39 -1.42
CA TYR A 439 11.62 -18.23 -0.72
C TYR A 439 11.47 -18.78 0.69
N VAL A 440 12.37 -19.66 1.10
CA VAL A 440 12.32 -20.34 2.41
C VAL A 440 13.60 -20.16 3.22
N ALA A 441 14.47 -19.28 2.78
CA ALA A 441 15.72 -18.97 3.44
C ALA A 441 15.95 -17.47 3.55
N HIS A 442 16.31 -17.00 4.73
CA HIS A 442 16.68 -15.62 4.97
C HIS A 442 18.21 -15.52 5.17
N PRO A 443 18.87 -14.58 4.51
CA PRO A 443 18.34 -13.43 3.76
C PRO A 443 17.85 -13.72 2.34
N GLY A 444 17.40 -14.86 1.97
CA GLY A 444 16.76 -15.15 0.69
C GLY A 444 17.70 -15.33 -0.52
N ASP A 445 18.97 -15.04 -0.36
CA ASP A 445 19.97 -15.20 -1.42
C ASP A 445 20.92 -16.36 -1.13
N ASN A 446 20.61 -17.50 -1.73
CA ASN A 446 21.43 -18.70 -1.56
C ASN A 446 22.78 -18.63 -2.27
N ASP A 447 22.94 -17.80 -3.29
CA ASP A 447 24.22 -17.60 -3.94
C ASP A 447 25.17 -16.81 -3.04
N ILE A 448 24.65 -15.78 -2.34
CA ILE A 448 25.42 -15.09 -1.29
C ILE A 448 25.80 -16.05 -0.17
N ALA A 449 24.86 -16.90 0.27
CA ALA A 449 25.14 -17.90 1.32
C ALA A 449 26.20 -18.91 0.85
N ARG A 450 26.14 -19.38 -0.39
CA ARG A 450 27.14 -20.27 -0.98
C ARG A 450 28.50 -19.61 -1.06
N GLN A 451 28.55 -18.42 -1.62
CA GLN A 451 29.79 -17.62 -1.70
C GLN A 451 30.41 -17.39 -0.31
N TYR A 452 29.55 -17.12 0.67
CA TYR A 452 29.99 -16.99 2.06
C TYR A 452 30.59 -18.28 2.62
N LEU A 453 29.97 -19.43 2.38
CA LEU A 453 30.47 -20.73 2.81
C LEU A 453 31.80 -21.09 2.12
N GLU A 454 31.92 -20.81 0.83
CA GLU A 454 33.17 -20.96 0.05
C GLU A 454 34.26 -20.02 0.58
N ASP A 455 33.91 -18.77 0.88
CA ASP A 455 34.85 -17.81 1.46
C ASP A 455 35.35 -18.25 2.83
N VAL A 456 34.46 -18.74 3.71
CA VAL A 456 34.83 -19.21 5.07
C VAL A 456 35.69 -20.47 5.03
N GLN A 457 35.50 -21.35 4.07
CA GLN A 457 36.31 -22.56 3.89
C GLN A 457 37.69 -22.26 3.28
N HIS A 458 37.88 -21.12 2.65
CA HIS A 458 39.14 -20.79 2.02
C HIS A 458 40.29 -20.73 3.05
N PRO A 459 41.47 -21.27 2.77
CA PRO A 459 42.60 -21.28 3.72
C PRO A 459 42.97 -19.86 4.24
N ASP A 460 42.92 -18.86 3.37
CA ASP A 460 43.28 -17.49 3.69
C ASP A 460 42.12 -16.63 4.28
N TYR A 461 41.01 -17.25 4.62
CA TYR A 461 39.80 -16.52 5.11
C TYR A 461 40.12 -15.56 6.26
N VAL A 462 40.87 -16.04 7.26
CA VAL A 462 41.21 -15.26 8.45
C VAL A 462 42.06 -14.06 8.06
N GLU A 463 43.08 -14.29 7.24
CA GLU A 463 44.00 -13.22 6.82
C GLU A 463 43.31 -12.20 5.90
N ARG A 464 42.43 -12.65 5.02
CA ARG A 464 41.62 -11.72 4.20
C ARG A 464 40.74 -10.81 5.06
N LYS A 465 40.10 -11.33 6.12
CA LYS A 465 39.28 -10.52 7.03
C LYS A 465 40.12 -9.50 7.80
N VAL A 466 41.30 -9.90 8.27
CA VAL A 466 42.23 -8.99 8.97
C VAL A 466 42.77 -7.92 8.01
N SER A 467 43.25 -8.32 6.83
CA SER A 467 43.79 -7.39 5.83
C SER A 467 42.74 -6.38 5.37
N ARG A 468 41.50 -6.80 5.15
CA ARG A 468 40.41 -5.88 4.81
C ARG A 468 40.22 -4.83 5.91
N ARG A 469 40.28 -5.21 7.18
CA ARG A 469 40.12 -4.27 8.29
C ARG A 469 41.31 -3.31 8.41
N ILE A 470 42.52 -3.77 8.12
CA ILE A 470 43.72 -2.93 8.05
C ILE A 470 43.53 -1.86 6.95
N GLU A 471 43.04 -2.23 5.78
CA GLU A 471 42.76 -1.28 4.70
C GLU A 471 41.67 -0.26 5.08
N GLU A 472 40.64 -0.69 5.83
CA GLU A 472 39.62 0.21 6.36
C GLU A 472 40.24 1.23 7.36
N PHE A 473 41.15 0.78 8.23
CA PHE A 473 41.87 1.66 9.13
C PHE A 473 42.73 2.68 8.37
N LYS A 474 43.47 2.24 7.36
CA LYS A 474 44.26 3.13 6.50
C LYS A 474 43.43 4.20 5.82
N ARG A 475 42.26 3.79 5.25
CA ARG A 475 41.31 4.74 4.63
C ARG A 475 40.74 5.73 5.64
N ALA A 476 40.51 5.31 6.88
CA ALA A 476 40.05 6.15 7.98
C ALA A 476 41.18 6.94 8.66
N LYS A 477 42.43 6.88 8.14
CA LYS A 477 43.61 7.47 8.74
C LYS A 477 43.90 7.04 10.21
N ARG A 478 43.50 5.78 10.52
CA ARG A 478 43.80 5.13 11.81
C ARG A 478 45.03 4.25 11.64
N ASP A 479 45.91 4.30 12.63
CA ASP A 479 47.16 3.54 12.61
C ASP A 479 46.86 2.07 13.09
N PRO A 480 47.03 1.02 12.25
CA PRO A 480 46.81 -0.35 12.65
C PRO A 480 47.69 -0.84 13.81
N GLU A 481 48.83 -0.22 14.05
CA GLU A 481 49.74 -0.58 15.12
C GLU A 481 49.38 0.05 16.48
N ARG A 482 48.40 0.95 16.53
CA ARG A 482 47.88 1.47 17.80
C ARG A 482 47.27 0.35 18.63
N LYS A 483 47.42 0.44 19.94
CA LYS A 483 46.97 -0.58 20.89
C LYS A 483 45.50 -0.96 20.69
N GLN A 484 44.59 0.00 20.51
CA GLN A 484 43.18 -0.24 20.32
C GLN A 484 42.89 -0.93 18.99
N GLU A 485 43.50 -0.49 17.90
CA GLU A 485 43.37 -1.11 16.58
C GLU A 485 43.94 -2.52 16.56
N LYS A 486 45.06 -2.73 17.21
CA LYS A 486 45.66 -4.07 17.35
C LYS A 486 44.80 -5.03 18.14
N GLU A 487 44.23 -4.56 19.25
CA GLU A 487 43.25 -5.36 20.03
C GLU A 487 41.98 -5.71 19.18
N GLU A 488 41.54 -4.78 18.33
CA GLU A 488 40.43 -5.00 17.40
C GLU A 488 40.78 -6.05 16.32
N LEU A 489 41.97 -5.95 15.72
CA LEU A 489 42.46 -6.93 14.74
C LEU A 489 42.60 -8.32 15.36
N ASP A 490 43.13 -8.42 16.59
CA ASP A 490 43.25 -9.69 17.31
C ASP A 490 41.85 -10.28 17.63
N ARG A 491 40.88 -9.45 17.95
CA ARG A 491 39.51 -9.87 18.13
C ARG A 491 38.92 -10.42 16.84
N ILE A 492 39.10 -9.73 15.71
CA ILE A 492 38.64 -10.17 14.40
C ILE A 492 39.30 -11.49 14.02
N ARG A 493 40.63 -11.63 14.23
CA ARG A 493 41.36 -12.87 13.95
C ARG A 493 40.77 -14.02 14.77
N ARG A 494 40.59 -13.86 16.08
CA ARG A 494 39.99 -14.89 16.97
C ARG A 494 38.57 -15.27 16.51
N GLN A 495 37.73 -14.28 16.17
CA GLN A 495 36.37 -14.53 15.71
C GLN A 495 36.35 -15.25 14.35
N ALA A 496 37.18 -14.84 13.41
CA ALA A 496 37.25 -15.47 12.08
C ALA A 496 37.77 -16.91 12.19
N THR A 497 38.82 -17.16 13.00
CA THR A 497 39.36 -18.48 13.22
C THR A 497 38.32 -19.43 13.86
N ALA A 498 37.63 -18.93 14.90
CA ALA A 498 36.58 -19.72 15.56
C ALA A 498 35.42 -20.01 14.58
N ARG A 499 35.07 -19.05 13.71
CA ARG A 499 34.03 -19.23 12.71
C ARG A 499 34.42 -20.26 11.65
N ALA A 500 35.65 -20.16 11.12
CA ALA A 500 36.18 -21.15 10.16
C ALA A 500 36.19 -22.57 10.73
N LYS A 501 36.60 -22.72 11.99
CA LYS A 501 36.57 -23.98 12.69
C LYS A 501 35.18 -24.60 12.77
N ILE A 502 34.17 -23.79 13.19
CA ILE A 502 32.77 -24.24 13.32
C ILE A 502 32.19 -24.71 11.99
N VAL A 503 32.49 -23.95 10.90
CA VAL A 503 32.02 -24.32 9.55
C VAL A 503 32.62 -25.64 9.10
N ARG A 504 33.94 -25.83 9.30
CA ARG A 504 34.61 -27.11 8.95
C ARG A 504 34.05 -28.28 9.73
N GLU A 505 33.92 -28.12 11.05
CA GLU A 505 33.33 -29.17 11.90
C GLU A 505 31.89 -29.50 11.46
N ALA A 506 31.10 -28.51 11.09
CA ALA A 506 29.75 -28.74 10.61
C ALA A 506 29.73 -29.53 9.30
N ILE A 507 30.65 -29.22 8.37
CA ILE A 507 30.79 -29.92 7.08
C ILE A 507 31.34 -31.34 7.28
N GLU A 508 32.32 -31.53 8.17
CA GLU A 508 32.86 -32.83 8.54
C GLU A 508 31.80 -33.76 9.18
N ASP A 509 30.87 -33.15 9.94
CA ASP A 509 29.71 -33.85 10.51
C ASP A 509 28.58 -34.05 9.48
N ASP A 510 28.83 -33.82 8.22
CA ASP A 510 27.87 -33.99 7.14
C ASP A 510 26.66 -33.05 7.25
N PHE A 511 26.84 -31.90 7.90
CA PHE A 511 25.84 -30.86 8.09
C PHE A 511 26.08 -29.71 7.10
N THR A 512 25.13 -29.49 6.20
CA THR A 512 25.12 -28.27 5.37
C THR A 512 24.45 -27.15 6.18
N PRO A 513 25.18 -26.10 6.56
CA PRO A 513 24.59 -24.98 7.26
C PRO A 513 23.46 -24.36 6.42
N PHE A 514 22.40 -23.91 7.08
CA PHE A 514 21.25 -23.31 6.43
C PHE A 514 21.69 -22.09 5.60
N PRO A 515 21.41 -22.05 4.29
CA PRO A 515 21.79 -20.93 3.46
C PRO A 515 21.17 -19.64 3.98
N GLY A 516 21.94 -18.57 4.03
CA GLY A 516 21.48 -17.26 4.49
C GLY A 516 21.46 -17.06 6.00
N TRP A 517 21.79 -18.06 6.81
CA TRP A 517 22.07 -17.84 8.23
C TRP A 517 23.57 -17.77 8.45
N PRO A 518 24.11 -16.56 8.63
CA PRO A 518 25.43 -16.47 9.19
C PRO A 518 25.33 -17.12 10.55
N PHE A 519 26.13 -18.13 10.80
CA PHE A 519 26.27 -18.89 12.03
C PHE A 519 26.05 -18.02 13.27
N GLU A 520 24.81 -17.79 13.66
CA GLU A 520 24.49 -17.20 14.95
C GLU A 520 24.79 -18.22 16.02
N ARG A 521 25.46 -17.77 17.05
CA ARG A 521 25.80 -18.59 18.21
C ARG A 521 24.86 -18.27 19.35
N VAL A 522 24.18 -19.26 19.86
CA VAL A 522 23.64 -19.22 21.21
C VAL A 522 24.62 -19.94 22.13
N ASN A 523 25.15 -19.25 23.13
CA ASN A 523 26.11 -19.79 24.12
C ASN A 523 27.36 -20.43 23.51
N ASN A 524 27.98 -19.78 22.52
CA ASN A 524 29.18 -20.26 21.82
C ASN A 524 29.02 -21.57 21.03
N LYS A 525 27.84 -22.14 20.93
CA LYS A 525 27.57 -23.31 20.09
C LYS A 525 26.89 -22.86 18.80
N PRO A 526 27.22 -23.43 17.65
CA PRO A 526 26.46 -23.17 16.42
C PRO A 526 25.00 -23.52 16.67
N ILE A 527 24.08 -22.70 16.15
CA ILE A 527 22.65 -23.03 16.19
C ILE A 527 22.42 -24.14 15.17
N ARG A 528 22.74 -25.35 15.54
CA ARG A 528 22.48 -26.54 14.74
C ARG A 528 21.00 -26.86 14.83
N GLY A 529 20.31 -26.90 13.71
CA GLY A 529 18.97 -27.44 13.58
C GLY A 529 17.85 -26.67 14.25
N GLN A 530 18.08 -25.48 14.78
CA GLN A 530 17.01 -24.69 15.40
C GLN A 530 16.29 -23.80 14.38
N SER A 531 17.00 -23.26 13.39
CA SER A 531 16.38 -22.54 12.25
C SER A 531 15.57 -23.47 11.35
N ASP A 532 15.94 -24.74 11.28
CA ASP A 532 15.27 -25.73 10.46
C ASP A 532 13.86 -26.05 10.94
N LEU A 533 13.63 -26.07 12.27
CA LEU A 533 12.35 -26.47 12.84
C LEU A 533 11.20 -25.54 12.49
N ILE A 534 11.42 -24.22 12.41
CA ILE A 534 10.38 -23.26 12.01
C ILE A 534 9.99 -23.47 10.55
N TYR A 535 10.97 -23.60 9.66
CA TYR A 535 10.70 -23.79 8.24
C TYR A 535 10.05 -25.11 7.95
N ILE A 536 10.52 -26.15 8.61
CA ILE A 536 9.91 -27.48 8.54
C ILE A 536 8.45 -27.39 8.99
N ALA A 537 8.20 -26.78 10.14
CA ALA A 537 6.84 -26.67 10.69
C ALA A 537 5.94 -25.77 9.84
N VAL A 538 6.44 -24.63 9.40
CA VAL A 538 5.63 -23.65 8.68
C VAL A 538 5.38 -24.06 7.23
N TYR A 539 6.39 -24.63 6.56
CA TYR A 539 6.27 -25.06 5.15
C TYR A 539 6.01 -26.55 4.97
N ASN A 540 5.79 -27.29 6.05
CA ASN A 540 5.62 -28.76 6.04
C ASN A 540 6.76 -29.50 5.33
N LEU A 541 7.95 -28.98 5.44
CA LEU A 541 9.13 -29.62 4.89
C LEU A 541 9.51 -30.85 5.72
N PRO A 542 10.18 -31.87 5.14
CA PRO A 542 10.59 -33.06 5.87
C PRO A 542 11.45 -32.71 7.09
N PRO A 543 11.31 -33.41 8.22
CA PRO A 543 12.12 -33.15 9.38
C PRO A 543 13.61 -33.38 9.06
N THR A 544 14.43 -32.41 9.48
CA THR A 544 15.88 -32.57 9.36
C THR A 544 16.44 -33.44 10.45
N HIS A 545 17.55 -33.93 10.22
CA HIS A 545 18.62 -34.60 10.90
C HIS A 545 18.66 -34.77 12.40
N ARG A 546 17.95 -33.97 13.23
CA ARG A 546 18.08 -34.08 14.69
C ARG A 546 17.68 -35.45 15.23
N GLU A 547 16.69 -36.08 14.57
CA GLU A 547 16.16 -37.37 14.99
C GLU A 547 16.66 -38.55 14.14
N GLN A 548 17.07 -38.30 12.90
CA GLN A 548 17.38 -39.37 11.94
C GLN A 548 18.79 -39.32 11.35
N ARG A 549 19.63 -38.34 11.71
CA ARG A 549 20.97 -38.12 11.13
C ARG A 549 21.01 -38.08 9.60
N GLN A 550 19.96 -37.70 8.93
CA GLN A 550 19.88 -37.56 7.46
C GLN A 550 20.24 -36.16 7.03
N LYS A 551 20.98 -35.99 5.95
CA LYS A 551 21.31 -34.73 5.33
C LYS A 551 20.05 -33.99 4.90
N TRP A 552 19.95 -32.73 5.26
CA TRP A 552 19.07 -31.82 4.59
C TRP A 552 19.73 -31.41 3.28
N SER A 553 19.19 -31.83 2.14
CA SER A 553 19.59 -31.28 0.83
C SER A 553 18.70 -30.08 0.52
N TRP A 554 19.06 -28.95 1.06
CA TRP A 554 18.55 -27.69 0.51
C TRP A 554 19.12 -27.56 -0.88
N GLU A 555 18.24 -27.52 -1.88
CA GLU A 555 18.70 -27.04 -3.16
C GLU A 555 19.16 -25.59 -2.96
N PRO A 556 20.40 -25.27 -3.31
CA PRO A 556 20.91 -23.90 -3.11
C PRO A 556 20.18 -22.87 -3.95
N LYS A 557 19.26 -23.29 -4.83
CA LYS A 557 18.57 -22.45 -5.76
C LYS A 557 17.20 -22.02 -5.23
N GLN A 558 17.03 -20.74 -5.06
CA GLN A 558 15.75 -20.12 -4.72
C GLN A 558 15.09 -19.51 -5.97
N PRO A 559 13.74 -19.42 -6.03
CA PRO A 559 12.78 -19.95 -5.06
C PRO A 559 12.58 -21.46 -5.13
N PHE A 560 12.13 -22.06 -4.03
CA PHE A 560 11.73 -23.47 -3.97
C PHE A 560 10.34 -23.69 -4.56
N GLU A 561 10.14 -24.85 -5.19
CA GLU A 561 8.80 -25.34 -5.53
C GLU A 561 8.26 -26.20 -4.39
N LEU A 562 7.22 -25.71 -3.73
CA LEU A 562 6.51 -26.42 -2.67
C LEU A 562 5.38 -27.28 -3.27
N PRO A 563 4.79 -28.26 -2.51
CA PRO A 563 3.68 -29.05 -3.00
C PRO A 563 2.50 -28.18 -3.48
N LYS A 564 2.04 -28.44 -4.69
CA LYS A 564 0.97 -27.66 -5.36
C LYS A 564 -0.38 -27.77 -4.68
N ASP A 565 -0.60 -28.83 -3.92
CA ASP A 565 -1.79 -29.07 -3.10
C ASP A 565 -1.75 -28.34 -1.75
N GLN A 566 -0.61 -27.75 -1.38
CA GLN A 566 -0.45 -27.08 -0.11
C GLN A 566 -0.17 -25.58 -0.22
N ARG A 567 0.38 -25.12 -1.35
CA ARG A 567 0.81 -23.72 -1.51
C ARG A 567 0.45 -23.15 -2.89
N ALA A 568 -0.11 -21.96 -2.88
CA ALA A 568 -0.40 -21.17 -4.08
C ALA A 568 -0.30 -19.67 -3.77
N GLY A 569 0.71 -19.02 -4.33
CA GLY A 569 0.91 -17.59 -4.25
C GLY A 569 1.05 -17.00 -2.83
N ILE A 570 1.06 -15.69 -2.80
CA ILE A 570 1.35 -14.91 -1.58
C ILE A 570 0.28 -15.06 -0.48
N LEU A 571 -0.97 -15.39 -0.84
CA LEU A 571 -2.04 -15.57 0.14
C LEU A 571 -1.92 -16.87 0.94
N THR A 572 -1.08 -17.81 0.48
CA THR A 572 -0.71 -18.98 1.27
C THR A 572 0.68 -18.83 1.91
N HIS A 573 1.32 -17.69 1.75
CA HIS A 573 2.60 -17.41 2.38
C HIS A 573 2.43 -17.20 3.89
N PRO A 574 3.29 -17.78 4.73
CA PRO A 574 3.15 -17.68 6.20
C PRO A 574 3.08 -16.25 6.72
N ALA A 575 3.79 -15.30 6.11
CA ALA A 575 3.71 -13.90 6.50
C ALA A 575 2.29 -13.32 6.30
N TRP A 576 1.65 -13.60 5.16
CA TRP A 576 0.28 -13.15 4.90
C TRP A 576 -0.71 -13.82 5.84
N LEU A 577 -0.59 -15.14 6.03
CA LEU A 577 -1.47 -15.91 6.91
C LEU A 577 -1.36 -15.48 8.36
N ALA A 578 -0.15 -15.16 8.84
CA ALA A 578 0.08 -14.64 10.18
C ALA A 578 -0.46 -13.22 10.35
N ALA A 579 -0.27 -12.34 9.36
CA ALA A 579 -0.80 -10.99 9.37
C ALA A 579 -2.33 -10.93 9.41
N HIS A 580 -3.00 -11.93 8.78
CA HIS A 580 -4.45 -12.06 8.70
C HIS A 580 -4.96 -13.17 9.62
N SER A 581 -4.54 -13.12 10.89
CA SER A 581 -4.95 -14.04 11.95
C SER A 581 -5.09 -13.29 13.26
N VAL A 582 -5.61 -13.95 14.29
CA VAL A 582 -5.61 -13.46 15.68
C VAL A 582 -4.47 -14.10 16.48
N ASN A 583 -4.33 -13.72 17.74
CA ASN A 583 -3.25 -14.20 18.61
C ASN A 583 -3.29 -15.71 18.90
N ASP A 584 -4.48 -16.27 18.90
CA ASP A 584 -4.76 -17.67 19.31
C ASP A 584 -5.50 -18.48 18.24
N GLY A 585 -5.59 -18.00 17.00
CA GLY A 585 -6.25 -18.71 15.91
C GLY A 585 -6.15 -18.02 14.56
N ASN A 586 -6.55 -18.73 13.52
CA ASN A 586 -6.77 -18.12 12.21
C ASN A 586 -8.06 -17.28 12.21
N ASP A 587 -8.15 -16.37 11.25
CA ASP A 587 -9.29 -15.46 11.12
C ASP A 587 -9.85 -15.53 9.69
N PRO A 588 -10.82 -16.46 9.44
CA PRO A 588 -11.42 -16.57 8.12
C PRO A 588 -12.22 -15.32 7.73
N ILE A 589 -12.78 -14.60 8.70
CA ILE A 589 -13.53 -13.37 8.42
C ILE A 589 -12.61 -12.32 7.83
N ARG A 590 -11.45 -12.06 8.47
CA ARG A 590 -10.45 -11.11 7.98
C ARG A 590 -9.85 -11.54 6.64
N ARG A 591 -9.52 -12.82 6.48
CA ARG A 591 -9.01 -13.38 5.22
C ARG A 591 -10.03 -13.24 4.08
N GLY A 592 -11.29 -13.59 4.35
CA GLY A 592 -12.37 -13.48 3.37
C GLY A 592 -12.71 -12.03 3.03
N ARG A 593 -12.72 -11.13 4.02
CA ARG A 593 -12.88 -9.69 3.80
C ARG A 593 -11.79 -9.16 2.87
N TRP A 594 -10.54 -9.57 3.09
CA TRP A 594 -9.42 -9.17 2.25
C TRP A 594 -9.63 -9.60 0.79
N VAL A 595 -10.02 -10.87 0.55
CA VAL A 595 -10.31 -11.38 -0.80
C VAL A 595 -11.45 -10.58 -1.44
N GLN A 596 -12.55 -10.35 -0.70
CA GLN A 596 -13.69 -9.58 -1.18
C GLN A 596 -13.34 -8.16 -1.59
N GLU A 597 -12.58 -7.43 -0.74
CA GLU A 597 -12.25 -6.02 -0.97
C GLU A 597 -11.08 -5.84 -1.95
N LYS A 598 -10.08 -6.73 -1.92
CA LYS A 598 -8.84 -6.56 -2.69
C LYS A 598 -8.83 -7.26 -4.03
N LEU A 599 -9.48 -8.42 -4.15
CA LEU A 599 -9.52 -9.17 -5.41
C LEU A 599 -10.86 -9.06 -6.14
N LEU A 600 -11.97 -8.96 -5.43
CA LEU A 600 -13.28 -8.87 -6.07
C LEU A 600 -13.81 -7.44 -6.18
N ALA A 601 -13.05 -6.43 -5.71
CA ALA A 601 -13.46 -5.02 -5.67
C ALA A 601 -14.82 -4.81 -4.96
N GLY A 602 -15.20 -5.71 -4.06
CA GLY A 602 -16.45 -5.66 -3.34
C GLY A 602 -16.44 -4.67 -2.19
N VAL A 603 -17.62 -4.37 -1.69
CA VAL A 603 -17.85 -3.46 -0.57
C VAL A 603 -18.39 -4.23 0.62
N ILE A 604 -17.77 -4.05 1.78
CA ILE A 604 -18.25 -4.56 3.05
C ILE A 604 -18.69 -3.39 3.93
N GLN A 605 -19.87 -3.49 4.50
CA GLN A 605 -20.37 -2.48 5.45
C GLN A 605 -19.50 -2.41 6.70
N ASP A 606 -19.38 -1.22 7.26
CA ASP A 606 -18.80 -1.03 8.59
C ASP A 606 -19.64 -1.78 9.64
N VAL A 607 -18.97 -2.32 10.65
CA VAL A 607 -19.65 -3.03 11.75
C VAL A 607 -20.48 -2.02 12.55
N PRO A 608 -21.79 -2.24 12.70
CA PRO A 608 -22.59 -1.35 13.54
C PRO A 608 -22.06 -1.33 14.98
N PRO A 609 -22.10 -0.18 15.67
CA PRO A 609 -21.53 -0.04 17.02
C PRO A 609 -22.17 -0.93 18.08
N ASP A 610 -23.38 -1.41 17.85
CA ASP A 610 -24.17 -2.25 18.74
C ASP A 610 -24.00 -3.76 18.52
N VAL A 611 -23.08 -4.16 17.62
CA VAL A 611 -22.82 -5.56 17.30
C VAL A 611 -21.58 -6.05 18.03
N ASP A 612 -21.72 -7.14 18.80
CA ASP A 612 -20.57 -7.89 19.31
C ASP A 612 -19.98 -8.73 18.16
N ALA A 613 -18.79 -8.34 17.73
CA ALA A 613 -18.08 -8.95 16.62
C ALA A 613 -17.19 -10.16 17.02
N ASN A 614 -17.21 -10.56 18.30
CA ASN A 614 -16.37 -11.65 18.76
C ASN A 614 -16.95 -13.01 18.39
N VAL A 615 -16.13 -13.89 17.81
CA VAL A 615 -16.45 -15.31 17.65
C VAL A 615 -16.29 -15.99 19.00
N PRO A 616 -17.32 -16.68 19.53
CA PRO A 616 -17.22 -17.35 20.83
C PRO A 616 -16.05 -18.32 20.90
N ASN A 617 -15.29 -18.28 21.98
CA ASN A 617 -14.23 -19.25 22.23
C ASN A 617 -14.83 -20.49 22.91
N ASP A 618 -14.77 -21.63 22.20
CA ASP A 618 -15.23 -22.93 22.69
C ASP A 618 -14.15 -23.98 22.34
N PRO A 619 -13.43 -24.51 23.34
CA PRO A 619 -12.32 -25.44 23.09
C PRO A 619 -12.78 -26.82 22.52
N HIS A 620 -14.07 -27.13 22.56
CA HIS A 620 -14.62 -28.39 22.06
C HIS A 620 -15.10 -28.29 20.59
N LYS A 621 -15.12 -27.10 20.00
CA LYS A 621 -15.65 -26.83 18.68
C LYS A 621 -14.57 -26.37 17.73
N THR A 622 -14.60 -26.91 16.50
CA THR A 622 -13.82 -26.37 15.38
C THR A 622 -14.16 -24.91 15.12
N LEU A 623 -13.30 -24.19 14.45
CA LEU A 623 -13.57 -22.79 14.12
C LEU A 623 -14.85 -22.62 13.31
N ARG A 624 -15.12 -23.51 12.34
CA ARG A 624 -16.35 -23.49 11.52
C ARG A 624 -17.60 -23.68 12.39
N GLU A 625 -17.58 -24.61 13.34
CA GLU A 625 -18.67 -24.81 14.29
C GLU A 625 -18.90 -23.61 15.22
N ARG A 626 -17.82 -22.91 15.59
CA ARG A 626 -17.91 -21.66 16.39
C ARG A 626 -18.50 -20.50 15.57
N MET A 627 -18.30 -20.51 14.26
CA MET A 627 -18.83 -19.47 13.36
C MET A 627 -20.27 -19.72 12.93
N GLU A 628 -20.85 -20.89 13.19
CA GLU A 628 -22.21 -21.21 12.78
C GLU A 628 -23.28 -20.19 13.28
N PRO A 629 -23.19 -19.62 14.50
CA PRO A 629 -24.11 -18.58 14.93
C PRO A 629 -24.11 -17.32 14.05
N LEU A 630 -23.02 -17.05 13.33
CA LEU A 630 -22.93 -15.90 12.41
C LEU A 630 -23.80 -16.08 11.14
N ARG A 631 -24.32 -17.30 10.90
CA ARG A 631 -25.28 -17.58 9.83
C ARG A 631 -26.71 -17.14 10.18
N ALA A 632 -26.94 -16.61 11.40
CA ALA A 632 -28.21 -15.97 11.74
C ALA A 632 -28.45 -14.74 10.85
N THR A 633 -29.72 -14.48 10.52
CA THR A 633 -30.14 -13.53 9.46
C THR A 633 -29.48 -12.14 9.58
N ARG A 634 -29.35 -11.60 10.79
CA ARG A 634 -28.75 -10.27 11.01
C ARG A 634 -27.24 -10.25 10.69
N CYS A 635 -26.49 -11.25 11.16
CA CYS A 635 -25.05 -11.34 10.97
C CYS A 635 -24.69 -11.77 9.53
N TRP A 636 -25.50 -12.68 8.98
CA TRP A 636 -25.25 -13.24 7.67
C TRP A 636 -25.29 -12.21 6.53
N ARG A 637 -25.96 -11.10 6.72
CA ARG A 637 -26.00 -10.00 5.75
C ARG A 637 -24.59 -9.56 5.32
N CYS A 638 -23.65 -9.44 6.27
CA CYS A 638 -22.25 -9.11 5.98
C CYS A 638 -21.40 -10.37 5.80
N HIS A 639 -21.59 -11.38 6.68
CA HIS A 639 -20.75 -12.56 6.72
C HIS A 639 -20.88 -13.45 5.47
N ARG A 640 -22.03 -13.46 4.77
CA ARG A 640 -22.20 -14.18 3.49
C ARG A 640 -21.24 -13.72 2.38
N LYS A 641 -20.65 -12.53 2.51
CA LYS A 641 -19.69 -11.99 1.55
C LYS A 641 -18.23 -12.30 1.92
N MET A 642 -17.98 -12.62 3.18
CA MET A 642 -16.63 -12.82 3.72
C MET A 642 -16.37 -14.28 4.04
N ASN A 643 -17.26 -14.93 4.80
CA ASN A 643 -17.01 -16.27 5.30
C ASN A 643 -16.74 -17.30 4.19
N PRO A 644 -17.54 -17.37 3.10
CA PRO A 644 -17.29 -18.34 2.03
C PRO A 644 -15.94 -18.17 1.32
N LEU A 645 -15.36 -16.95 1.36
CA LEU A 645 -14.04 -16.65 0.79
C LEU A 645 -12.90 -16.90 1.77
N GLY A 646 -13.19 -16.90 3.07
CA GLY A 646 -12.17 -17.08 4.12
C GLY A 646 -12.10 -18.50 4.67
N GLU A 647 -13.20 -19.22 4.69
CA GLU A 647 -13.31 -20.62 5.13
C GLU A 647 -12.35 -21.57 4.37
N PRO A 648 -12.08 -21.42 3.07
CA PRO A 648 -11.10 -22.23 2.36
C PRO A 648 -9.68 -22.17 2.96
N PHE A 649 -9.33 -21.08 3.62
CA PHE A 649 -8.03 -20.92 4.28
C PHE A 649 -7.94 -21.60 5.65
N GLU A 650 -8.94 -22.31 6.13
CA GLU A 650 -8.89 -23.00 7.42
C GLU A 650 -7.86 -24.13 7.46
N VAL A 651 -7.49 -24.65 6.30
CA VAL A 651 -6.33 -25.55 6.14
C VAL A 651 -5.00 -24.94 6.58
N PHE A 652 -4.94 -23.64 6.82
CA PHE A 652 -3.78 -22.96 7.35
C PHE A 652 -4.08 -22.41 8.75
N ASP A 653 -3.23 -22.76 9.71
CA ASP A 653 -3.35 -22.18 11.04
C ASP A 653 -2.87 -20.71 11.12
N ASP A 654 -2.89 -20.15 12.31
CA ASP A 654 -2.47 -18.78 12.60
C ASP A 654 -0.96 -18.53 12.46
N TRP A 655 -0.17 -19.58 12.34
CA TRP A 655 1.28 -19.55 12.07
C TRP A 655 1.60 -19.74 10.59
N GLY A 656 0.58 -20.04 9.78
CA GLY A 656 0.74 -20.34 8.37
C GLY A 656 1.10 -21.79 8.05
N ARG A 657 0.98 -22.72 9.00
CA ARG A 657 1.21 -24.14 8.77
C ARG A 657 0.02 -24.76 8.07
N HIS A 658 0.26 -25.52 7.02
CA HIS A 658 -0.78 -26.32 6.38
C HIS A 658 -1.16 -27.52 7.25
N ARG A 659 -2.45 -27.78 7.38
CA ARG A 659 -3.02 -28.88 8.17
C ARG A 659 -4.27 -29.44 7.53
N THR A 660 -4.54 -30.72 7.71
CA THR A 660 -5.72 -31.38 7.17
C THR A 660 -6.71 -31.81 8.24
N HIS A 661 -6.28 -31.85 9.52
CA HIS A 661 -7.11 -32.29 10.64
C HIS A 661 -6.97 -31.38 11.85
N VAL A 662 -8.04 -31.26 12.61
CA VAL A 662 -8.07 -30.76 13.98
C VAL A 662 -8.04 -31.98 14.90
N TYR A 663 -7.25 -31.92 15.98
CA TYR A 663 -7.11 -33.02 16.93
C TYR A 663 -7.69 -32.62 18.29
N PHE A 664 -8.32 -33.60 18.96
CA PHE A 664 -8.97 -33.44 20.23
C PHE A 664 -8.37 -34.45 21.23
N ASP A 665 -8.20 -34.02 22.48
CA ASP A 665 -7.81 -34.89 23.59
C ASP A 665 -8.97 -35.76 24.10
N GLU A 666 -8.73 -36.54 25.15
CA GLU A 666 -9.75 -37.41 25.76
C GLU A 666 -10.89 -36.64 26.40
N ASP A 667 -10.70 -35.39 26.78
CA ASP A 667 -11.70 -34.48 27.31
C ASP A 667 -12.47 -33.74 26.19
N GLY A 668 -12.09 -33.94 24.95
CA GLY A 668 -12.68 -33.29 23.77
C GLY A 668 -12.19 -31.89 23.51
N ASN A 669 -11.10 -31.42 24.14
CA ASN A 669 -10.52 -30.11 23.86
C ASN A 669 -9.61 -30.17 22.64
N ILE A 670 -9.58 -29.10 21.86
CA ILE A 670 -8.68 -28.97 20.72
C ILE A 670 -7.22 -28.90 21.18
N VAL A 671 -6.39 -29.78 20.64
CA VAL A 671 -4.96 -29.82 20.92
C VAL A 671 -4.22 -28.97 19.89
N HIS A 672 -3.88 -27.75 20.28
CA HIS A 672 -3.14 -26.81 19.45
C HIS A 672 -1.62 -27.09 19.43
N LYS A 673 -1.09 -27.49 20.58
CA LYS A 673 0.35 -27.68 20.77
C LYS A 673 0.84 -28.97 20.14
N ARG A 674 1.71 -28.86 19.15
CA ARG A 674 2.43 -29.99 18.55
C ARG A 674 3.75 -30.24 19.29
N GLY A 675 4.12 -31.48 19.56
CA GLY A 675 5.33 -31.77 20.27
C GLY A 675 5.42 -33.21 20.71
N GLU A 676 6.45 -33.60 21.48
CA GLU A 676 6.66 -34.97 21.94
C GLU A 676 5.43 -35.55 22.64
N GLN A 677 4.74 -34.77 23.42
CA GLN A 677 3.49 -35.16 24.06
C GLN A 677 2.38 -35.43 23.04
N PHE A 678 2.23 -34.57 22.05
CA PHE A 678 1.27 -34.76 20.96
C PHE A 678 1.61 -36.03 20.17
N ASP A 679 2.86 -36.19 19.78
CA ASP A 679 3.32 -37.35 19.00
C ASP A 679 3.11 -38.66 19.77
N ARG A 680 3.37 -38.64 21.08
CA ARG A 680 3.11 -39.76 21.99
C ARG A 680 1.60 -40.02 22.07
N TRP A 681 0.76 -39.03 22.32
CA TRP A 681 -0.70 -39.19 22.40
C TRP A 681 -1.29 -39.72 21.10
N LEU A 682 -0.76 -39.24 19.96
CA LEU A 682 -1.17 -39.73 18.64
C LEU A 682 -0.82 -41.23 18.48
N THR A 683 0.39 -41.62 18.89
CA THR A 683 0.86 -43.01 18.84
C THR A 683 0.09 -43.92 19.81
N GLU A 684 -0.26 -43.41 21.00
CA GLU A 684 -1.03 -44.13 22.02
C GLU A 684 -2.54 -44.16 21.71
N GLY A 685 -3.01 -43.54 20.63
CA GLY A 685 -4.43 -43.48 20.26
C GLY A 685 -5.31 -42.63 21.19
N LYS A 686 -4.69 -41.72 21.94
CA LYS A 686 -5.39 -40.79 22.86
C LYS A 686 -5.92 -39.54 22.21
N LEU A 687 -5.66 -39.35 20.94
CA LEU A 687 -6.20 -38.23 20.17
C LEU A 687 -7.25 -38.71 19.19
N THR A 688 -8.38 -38.03 19.19
CA THR A 688 -9.34 -38.11 18.09
C THR A 688 -9.10 -37.01 17.08
N SER A 689 -9.42 -37.24 15.82
CA SER A 689 -9.23 -36.23 14.77
C SER A 689 -10.50 -36.02 13.95
N ARG A 690 -10.71 -34.79 13.51
CA ARG A 690 -11.74 -34.45 12.53
C ARG A 690 -11.07 -33.77 11.33
N ALA A 691 -11.44 -34.19 10.12
CA ALA A 691 -10.98 -33.53 8.90
C ALA A 691 -11.45 -32.08 8.89
N ILE A 692 -10.58 -31.19 8.40
CA ILE A 692 -10.94 -29.78 8.22
C ILE A 692 -11.83 -29.68 6.99
N ASP A 693 -13.01 -29.09 7.14
CA ASP A 693 -13.84 -28.67 6.02
C ASP A 693 -13.31 -27.35 5.47
N SER A 694 -12.68 -27.40 4.30
CA SER A 694 -12.06 -26.26 3.61
C SER A 694 -12.87 -25.77 2.42
N LYS A 695 -14.12 -26.22 2.29
CA LYS A 695 -15.00 -25.78 1.22
C LYS A 695 -15.39 -24.32 1.40
N GLY A 696 -15.55 -23.63 0.29
CA GLY A 696 -16.02 -22.26 0.25
C GLY A 696 -16.73 -21.94 -1.05
N GLU A 697 -16.87 -20.67 -1.34
CA GLU A 697 -17.58 -20.23 -2.54
C GLU A 697 -17.05 -18.85 -2.98
N ILE A 698 -16.82 -18.71 -4.28
CA ILE A 698 -16.56 -17.41 -4.92
C ILE A 698 -17.89 -16.88 -5.44
N ARG A 699 -18.17 -15.61 -5.13
CA ARG A 699 -19.33 -14.88 -5.65
C ARG A 699 -18.95 -13.46 -6.01
N GLY A 700 -19.51 -12.97 -7.11
CA GLY A 700 -19.37 -11.56 -7.50
C GLY A 700 -18.13 -11.26 -8.34
N SER A 701 -17.51 -12.26 -8.94
CA SER A 701 -16.47 -12.04 -9.94
C SER A 701 -17.03 -11.46 -11.24
N GLY A 702 -18.33 -11.70 -11.50
CA GLY A 702 -18.98 -11.37 -12.75
C GLY A 702 -18.68 -12.38 -13.87
N ASP A 703 -18.01 -13.48 -13.54
CA ASP A 703 -17.67 -14.56 -14.48
C ASP A 703 -18.19 -15.91 -13.93
N PRO A 704 -19.15 -16.55 -14.59
CA PRO A 704 -19.69 -17.82 -14.14
C PRO A 704 -18.66 -18.98 -14.08
N GLU A 705 -17.55 -18.89 -14.81
CA GLU A 705 -16.47 -19.88 -14.73
C GLU A 705 -15.59 -19.70 -13.48
N VAL A 706 -15.58 -18.53 -12.92
CA VAL A 706 -14.85 -18.19 -11.68
C VAL A 706 -15.73 -18.40 -10.46
N ASP A 707 -16.99 -17.94 -10.52
CA ASP A 707 -17.94 -18.02 -9.42
C ASP A 707 -18.38 -19.49 -9.17
N GLY A 708 -18.73 -19.80 -7.93
CA GLY A 708 -19.21 -21.11 -7.49
C GLY A 708 -18.42 -21.71 -6.34
N GLU A 709 -18.77 -22.94 -5.98
CA GLU A 709 -18.13 -23.69 -4.90
C GLU A 709 -16.68 -24.04 -5.23
N VAL A 710 -15.83 -24.00 -4.20
CA VAL A 710 -14.42 -24.40 -4.25
C VAL A 710 -14.11 -25.37 -3.11
N GLU A 711 -13.25 -26.33 -3.36
CA GLU A 711 -12.88 -27.36 -2.38
C GLU A 711 -11.89 -26.84 -1.32
N ASN A 712 -11.06 -25.86 -1.68
CA ASN A 712 -10.04 -25.29 -0.78
C ASN A 712 -9.46 -23.96 -1.29
N ALA A 713 -8.57 -23.36 -0.51
CA ALA A 713 -7.92 -22.09 -0.86
C ALA A 713 -7.08 -22.17 -2.15
N ILE A 714 -6.48 -23.31 -2.45
CA ILE A 714 -5.62 -23.46 -3.62
C ILE A 714 -6.46 -23.36 -4.90
N GLU A 715 -7.57 -24.11 -4.96
CA GLU A 715 -8.50 -24.02 -6.08
C GLU A 715 -9.06 -22.60 -6.22
N MET A 716 -9.50 -22.00 -5.12
CA MET A 716 -10.00 -20.62 -5.10
C MET A 716 -8.99 -19.64 -5.71
N LEU A 717 -7.72 -19.72 -5.30
CA LEU A 717 -6.67 -18.84 -5.78
C LEU A 717 -6.34 -19.06 -7.25
N HIS A 718 -6.41 -20.29 -7.76
CA HIS A 718 -6.23 -20.57 -9.17
C HIS A 718 -7.36 -19.98 -10.03
N ARG A 719 -8.62 -20.06 -9.59
CA ARG A 719 -9.76 -19.42 -10.27
C ARG A 719 -9.63 -17.90 -10.24
N LEU A 720 -9.34 -17.31 -9.08
CA LEU A 720 -9.13 -15.86 -8.92
C LEU A 720 -7.93 -15.35 -9.71
N GLY A 721 -6.85 -16.12 -9.81
CA GLY A 721 -5.67 -15.79 -10.62
C GLY A 721 -5.96 -15.70 -12.12
N GLY A 722 -6.99 -16.37 -12.62
CA GLY A 722 -7.49 -16.26 -13.99
C GLY A 722 -8.55 -15.17 -14.18
N SER A 723 -9.11 -14.64 -13.11
CA SER A 723 -10.24 -13.71 -13.13
C SER A 723 -9.88 -12.33 -13.66
N ALA A 724 -10.69 -11.80 -14.59
CA ALA A 724 -10.62 -10.41 -15.02
C ALA A 724 -10.88 -9.45 -13.83
N ARG A 725 -11.85 -9.78 -12.98
CA ARG A 725 -12.21 -9.00 -11.79
C ARG A 725 -11.03 -8.84 -10.84
N ALA A 726 -10.31 -9.92 -10.53
CA ALA A 726 -9.16 -9.87 -9.64
C ALA A 726 -8.02 -9.04 -10.23
N ARG A 727 -7.73 -9.19 -11.52
CA ARG A 727 -6.75 -8.38 -12.24
C ARG A 727 -7.13 -6.90 -12.25
N GLN A 728 -8.35 -6.57 -12.59
CA GLN A 728 -8.87 -5.20 -12.63
C GLN A 728 -8.90 -4.56 -11.24
N SER A 729 -9.25 -5.32 -10.20
CA SER A 729 -9.19 -4.84 -8.82
C SER A 729 -7.76 -4.51 -8.40
N PHE A 730 -6.79 -5.37 -8.73
CA PHE A 730 -5.37 -5.08 -8.49
C PHE A 730 -4.92 -3.79 -9.20
N ILE A 731 -5.30 -3.61 -10.47
CA ILE A 731 -4.99 -2.38 -11.25
C ILE A 731 -5.58 -1.14 -10.58
N ARG A 732 -6.82 -1.20 -10.06
CA ARG A 732 -7.44 -0.12 -9.29
C ARG A 732 -6.63 0.25 -8.05
N HIS A 733 -6.19 -0.75 -7.27
CA HIS A 733 -5.37 -0.50 -6.09
C HIS A 733 -4.02 0.12 -6.44
N LEU A 734 -3.38 -0.32 -7.52
CA LEU A 734 -2.14 0.27 -8.01
C LEU A 734 -2.36 1.71 -8.51
N PHE A 735 -3.46 1.96 -9.21
CA PHE A 735 -3.88 3.31 -9.62
C PHE A 735 -4.03 4.23 -8.40
N ARG A 736 -4.79 3.82 -7.37
CA ARG A 736 -4.97 4.60 -6.13
C ARG A 736 -3.63 4.93 -5.48
N TYR A 737 -2.74 3.97 -5.47
CA TYR A 737 -1.42 4.13 -4.87
C TYR A 737 -0.56 5.17 -5.60
N PHE A 738 -0.52 5.13 -6.93
CA PHE A 738 0.26 6.10 -7.71
C PHE A 738 -0.44 7.47 -7.82
N MET A 739 -1.75 7.49 -7.92
CA MET A 739 -2.50 8.75 -8.01
C MET A 739 -2.73 9.40 -6.65
N GLY A 740 -2.59 8.66 -5.53
CA GLY A 740 -2.87 9.13 -4.17
C GLY A 740 -4.30 9.61 -3.98
N ARG A 741 -5.22 8.98 -4.67
CA ARG A 741 -6.66 9.22 -4.60
C ARG A 741 -7.43 8.01 -5.11
N ASN A 742 -8.70 7.93 -4.73
CA ASN A 742 -9.62 6.98 -5.34
C ASN A 742 -9.89 7.35 -6.81
N GLU A 743 -10.40 6.39 -7.56
CA GLU A 743 -10.82 6.60 -8.93
C GLU A 743 -12.00 7.56 -9.00
N MET A 744 -12.04 8.34 -10.06
CA MET A 744 -13.24 8.99 -10.57
C MET A 744 -13.73 8.21 -11.80
N LEU A 745 -15.00 8.32 -12.16
CA LEU A 745 -15.49 7.66 -13.38
C LEU A 745 -14.75 8.10 -14.64
N SER A 746 -14.25 9.34 -14.68
CA SER A 746 -13.39 9.84 -15.76
C SER A 746 -12.09 9.05 -15.92
N ASP A 747 -11.64 8.30 -14.90
CA ASP A 747 -10.42 7.48 -14.97
C ASP A 747 -10.65 6.15 -15.71
N SER A 748 -11.88 5.84 -16.10
CA SER A 748 -12.24 4.60 -16.82
C SER A 748 -11.28 4.31 -17.98
N ARG A 749 -11.05 5.29 -18.84
CA ARG A 749 -10.14 5.13 -19.98
C ARG A 749 -8.71 4.79 -19.54
N THR A 750 -8.18 5.43 -18.51
CA THR A 750 -6.85 5.13 -17.95
C THR A 750 -6.76 3.70 -17.45
N LEU A 751 -7.80 3.22 -16.76
CA LEU A 751 -7.82 1.86 -16.20
C LEU A 751 -7.93 0.79 -17.29
N VAL A 752 -8.77 1.02 -18.31
CA VAL A 752 -8.90 0.12 -19.46
C VAL A 752 -7.59 0.06 -20.27
N GLU A 753 -6.97 1.20 -20.57
CA GLU A 753 -5.69 1.26 -21.26
C GLU A 753 -4.57 0.57 -20.46
N ALA A 754 -4.57 0.71 -19.13
CA ALA A 754 -3.62 0.06 -18.25
C ALA A 754 -3.79 -1.47 -18.24
N GLU A 755 -5.03 -1.97 -18.18
CA GLU A 755 -5.33 -3.41 -18.32
C GLU A 755 -4.90 -3.95 -19.68
N GLN A 756 -5.22 -3.25 -20.75
CA GLN A 756 -4.80 -3.64 -22.10
C GLN A 756 -3.28 -3.67 -22.24
N SER A 757 -2.59 -2.67 -21.68
CA SER A 757 -1.12 -2.65 -21.65
C SER A 757 -0.53 -3.85 -20.92
N TYR A 758 -1.10 -4.22 -19.79
CA TYR A 758 -0.71 -5.42 -19.05
C TYR A 758 -0.89 -6.69 -19.87
N LEU A 759 -2.08 -6.89 -20.44
CA LEU A 759 -2.43 -8.09 -21.20
C LEU A 759 -1.62 -8.23 -22.51
N ASN A 760 -1.49 -7.14 -23.27
CA ASN A 760 -0.78 -7.14 -24.55
C ASN A 760 0.73 -7.37 -24.41
N ASN A 761 1.27 -7.19 -23.19
CA ASN A 761 2.68 -7.44 -22.88
C ASN A 761 2.88 -8.70 -22.01
N GLY A 762 2.02 -9.73 -22.15
CA GLY A 762 2.20 -11.01 -21.49
C GLY A 762 2.09 -10.95 -19.96
N GLY A 763 1.25 -10.07 -19.44
CA GLY A 763 1.07 -9.88 -18.00
C GLY A 763 2.22 -9.12 -17.35
N SER A 764 2.83 -8.16 -18.07
CA SER A 764 3.96 -7.35 -17.60
C SER A 764 3.51 -6.29 -16.59
N PHE A 765 4.05 -6.36 -15.38
CA PHE A 765 3.87 -5.33 -14.35
C PHE A 765 4.58 -4.02 -14.75
N LYS A 766 5.74 -4.09 -15.42
CA LYS A 766 6.43 -2.89 -15.93
C LYS A 766 5.57 -2.15 -16.95
N ALA A 767 4.95 -2.86 -17.88
CA ALA A 767 4.06 -2.26 -18.87
C ALA A 767 2.84 -1.59 -18.20
N LEU A 768 2.29 -2.21 -17.16
CA LEU A 768 1.21 -1.65 -16.34
C LEU A 768 1.64 -0.35 -15.65
N VAL A 769 2.80 -0.34 -14.99
CA VAL A 769 3.34 0.86 -14.30
C VAL A 769 3.62 1.98 -15.31
N VAL A 770 4.24 1.68 -16.44
CA VAL A 770 4.49 2.68 -17.51
C VAL A 770 3.17 3.28 -17.99
N SER A 771 2.16 2.45 -18.27
CA SER A 771 0.84 2.93 -18.73
C SER A 771 0.19 3.86 -17.71
N LEU A 772 0.21 3.52 -16.42
CA LEU A 772 -0.36 4.36 -15.36
C LEU A 772 0.38 5.69 -15.20
N LEU A 773 1.72 5.66 -15.15
CA LEU A 773 2.55 6.85 -14.93
C LEU A 773 2.67 7.77 -16.15
N THR A 774 2.20 7.32 -17.32
CA THR A 774 2.10 8.15 -18.53
C THR A 774 0.67 8.46 -18.93
N SER A 775 -0.30 8.07 -18.10
CA SER A 775 -1.72 8.29 -18.38
C SER A 775 -2.12 9.78 -18.22
N ASP A 776 -3.23 10.12 -18.83
CA ASP A 776 -3.83 11.44 -18.66
C ASP A 776 -4.22 11.72 -17.19
N SER A 777 -4.65 10.69 -16.45
CA SER A 777 -4.91 10.80 -15.00
C SER A 777 -3.67 11.19 -14.20
N PHE A 778 -2.47 10.78 -14.65
CA PHE A 778 -1.21 11.11 -13.98
C PHE A 778 -0.64 12.45 -14.44
N LEU A 779 -0.73 12.76 -15.74
CA LEU A 779 -0.05 13.91 -16.35
C LEU A 779 -0.90 15.18 -16.43
N LEU A 780 -2.24 15.09 -16.36
CA LEU A 780 -3.13 16.22 -16.55
C LEU A 780 -3.87 16.60 -15.26
N ARG A 781 -4.04 17.90 -15.06
CA ARG A 781 -4.72 18.51 -13.90
C ARG A 781 -5.92 19.36 -14.34
N ARG A 782 -6.94 19.43 -13.48
CA ARG A 782 -8.11 20.27 -13.70
C ARG A 782 -8.60 20.91 -12.40
#